data_66e9803c028f16892c94822d4d3a86ff
#
_entry.id   66e9803c028f16892c94822d4d3a86ff
#
_cell.length_a   1.000
_cell.length_b   1.000
_cell.length_c   1.000
_cell.angle_alpha   90.00
_cell.angle_beta   90.00
_cell.angle_gamma   90.00
#
_symmetry.space_group_name_H-M   'P 1'
#
loop_
_entity.id
_entity.type
_entity.pdbx_description
1 polymer ?
#
loop_
_entity_poly.entity_id
_entity_poly.type
_entity_poly.pdbx_seq_one_letter_code
_entity_poly.pdbx_strand_id
1 'polypeptide(L)'
;YSNYYGLLASLAFYAGFQYSRSFVLIKKFEEETPIASLLSLFLKRNFSELTDVVEEMVISQRYDDDQLSQADDIEEACGKVFEINIAKSLYCVIQYFYTGDETLIDTVKEKLNALLDIAKLESLVDLWWVVRLILIIVDGFAQSSLWNMLGAYIDLKRENSLARQYVLALIYKQMPVTELFLSQRAVLPQLFSAEQSGIIVSIPTSSGKTRIAEMAILNALISNPEGKILYIAPFRSLAYEIENSFGDLFATANIRVSHLYGGSLFTSLDVEELSEASIVIATPEKVKAIFRCQQDFFKELSLVVMDEGHLLGREQRQVGNEIFYEELRCFLKGLDCKYLLLSAVLPNTDDLAKWLTGTDNNTYHTNWRPSKQICGILNWNGVSVGLDWYKGNVISSFNRNFVVRYELPRKPRERTKHYYPKNRVEAIVETARKLESFGSTLIYVPIKKSCLTYAEAYAKSMKVGQTYSFKNELERRIFELVCKETYSIPAIYDYATKGIFYHNADLFTDVRLTLEKLMQSEHPRVIIATSTLSQGVNLGVSTVILSSVLKARKLISNRDFWNLAGRAGRAFVDEEGKILIAFEYDQKKKKWQNERRKNIIIKEYFENSNLDSVTSGLLEIISIIHNIADETGTTFDNLLELIADNKPLPTIDNTSDVESLMSELDDCLLSMHGNYSEDKMSLNW
;
A
#
# COMPACT_ATOMS: atom_id res chain seq x y z
N TYR A 1 -23.65 6.16 27.80
CA TYR A 1 -23.42 7.31 26.91
C TYR A 1 -22.16 7.15 26.03
N SER A 2 -21.06 6.53 26.54
CA SER A 2 -19.81 6.37 25.75
C SER A 2 -20.02 5.50 24.51
N ASN A 3 -20.73 4.38 24.63
CA ASN A 3 -20.98 3.45 23.53
C ASN A 3 -21.92 4.03 22.47
N TYR A 4 -22.96 4.75 22.87
CA TYR A 4 -23.84 5.45 21.95
C TYR A 4 -23.11 6.50 21.11
N TYR A 5 -22.31 7.38 21.72
CA TYR A 5 -21.51 8.36 20.96
C TYR A 5 -20.46 7.70 20.08
N GLY A 6 -19.92 6.56 20.48
CA GLY A 6 -19.01 5.75 19.66
C GLY A 6 -19.71 5.20 18.43
N LEU A 7 -20.93 4.72 18.56
CA LEU A 7 -21.75 4.28 17.43
C LEU A 7 -22.07 5.43 16.47
N LEU A 8 -22.55 6.58 16.99
CA LEU A 8 -22.83 7.76 16.16
C LEU A 8 -21.56 8.24 15.43
N ALA A 9 -20.42 8.28 16.10
CA ALA A 9 -19.15 8.66 15.47
C ALA A 9 -18.75 7.68 14.37
N SER A 10 -18.96 6.36 14.58
CA SER A 10 -18.68 5.34 13.58
C SER A 10 -19.57 5.49 12.36
N LEU A 11 -20.88 5.71 12.55
CA LEU A 11 -21.82 5.99 11.46
C LEU A 11 -21.48 7.28 10.73
N ALA A 12 -21.10 8.35 11.44
CA ALA A 12 -20.72 9.63 10.86
C ALA A 12 -19.44 9.51 10.02
N PHE A 13 -18.44 8.75 10.48
CA PHE A 13 -17.25 8.46 9.67
C PHE A 13 -17.61 7.69 8.39
N TYR A 14 -18.51 6.71 8.48
CA TYR A 14 -18.96 5.97 7.30
C TYR A 14 -19.69 6.89 6.32
N ALA A 15 -20.64 7.69 6.81
CA ALA A 15 -21.36 8.69 6.02
C ALA A 15 -20.44 9.70 5.33
N GLY A 16 -19.31 10.03 5.97
CA GLY A 16 -18.23 10.86 5.41
C GLY A 16 -17.22 10.10 4.54
N PHE A 17 -17.54 8.88 4.10
CA PHE A 17 -16.67 8.02 3.27
C PHE A 17 -15.32 7.66 3.91
N GLN A 18 -15.24 7.71 5.24
CA GLN A 18 -14.07 7.32 6.04
C GLN A 18 -14.21 5.87 6.55
N TYR A 19 -14.47 4.93 5.65
CA TYR A 19 -14.80 3.53 5.98
C TYR A 19 -13.82 2.87 6.95
N SER A 20 -12.54 3.05 6.70
CA SER A 20 -11.48 2.50 7.55
C SER A 20 -11.56 2.97 9.00
N ARG A 21 -11.84 4.27 9.22
CA ARG A 21 -12.00 4.84 10.54
C ARG A 21 -13.26 4.36 11.23
N SER A 22 -14.38 4.32 10.51
CA SER A 22 -15.62 3.75 10.98
C SER A 22 -15.44 2.34 11.52
N PHE A 23 -14.82 1.48 10.68
CA PHE A 23 -14.56 0.08 11.01
C PHE A 23 -13.66 -0.10 12.25
N VAL A 24 -12.60 0.68 12.38
CA VAL A 24 -11.69 0.58 13.53
C VAL A 24 -12.34 1.11 14.79
N LEU A 25 -13.15 2.17 14.67
CA LEU A 25 -13.82 2.77 15.82
C LEU A 25 -14.89 1.86 16.40
N ILE A 26 -15.74 1.27 15.54
CA ILE A 26 -16.82 0.38 16.01
C ILE A 26 -16.31 -0.85 16.75
N LYS A 27 -15.08 -1.32 16.46
CA LYS A 27 -14.45 -2.44 17.18
C LYS A 27 -14.09 -2.15 18.63
N LYS A 28 -14.07 -0.89 19.03
CA LYS A 28 -13.66 -0.47 20.38
C LYS A 28 -14.80 -0.40 21.38
N PHE A 29 -16.05 -0.48 20.90
CA PHE A 29 -17.24 -0.33 21.71
C PHE A 29 -17.96 -1.67 21.87
N GLU A 30 -18.53 -1.86 23.06
CA GLU A 30 -19.41 -3.00 23.35
C GLU A 30 -20.81 -2.76 22.79
N GLU A 31 -21.44 -3.83 22.36
CA GLU A 31 -22.78 -3.83 21.78
C GLU A 31 -23.80 -3.96 22.91
N GLU A 32 -24.42 -2.84 23.32
CA GLU A 32 -25.34 -2.82 24.47
C GLU A 32 -26.80 -2.97 24.05
N THR A 33 -27.11 -2.74 22.76
CA THR A 33 -28.51 -2.80 22.25
C THR A 33 -28.56 -3.60 20.96
N PRO A 34 -29.74 -4.23 20.64
CA PRO A 34 -29.89 -4.95 19.38
C PRO A 34 -29.62 -4.10 18.14
N ILE A 35 -30.04 -2.83 18.14
CA ILE A 35 -29.74 -1.89 17.04
C ILE A 35 -28.23 -1.65 16.92
N ALA A 36 -27.52 -1.49 18.03
CA ALA A 36 -26.07 -1.32 18.02
C ALA A 36 -25.36 -2.57 17.49
N SER A 37 -25.84 -3.78 17.84
CA SER A 37 -25.33 -5.05 17.32
C SER A 37 -25.49 -5.15 15.79
N LEU A 38 -26.69 -4.91 15.27
CA LEU A 38 -26.98 -4.92 13.82
C LEU A 38 -26.08 -3.94 13.06
N LEU A 39 -25.96 -2.70 13.55
CA LEU A 39 -25.14 -1.66 12.93
C LEU A 39 -23.64 -1.99 13.05
N SER A 40 -23.23 -2.61 14.14
CA SER A 40 -21.85 -3.06 14.31
C SER A 40 -21.48 -4.13 13.28
N LEU A 41 -22.31 -5.14 13.07
CA LEU A 41 -22.12 -6.15 12.04
C LEU A 41 -22.03 -5.53 10.63
N PHE A 42 -22.93 -4.58 10.33
CA PHE A 42 -22.91 -3.85 9.07
C PHE A 42 -21.62 -3.06 8.86
N LEU A 43 -21.20 -2.25 9.84
CA LEU A 43 -20.00 -1.43 9.78
C LEU A 43 -18.71 -2.27 9.77
N LYS A 44 -18.72 -3.46 10.39
CA LYS A 44 -17.65 -4.45 10.33
C LYS A 44 -17.64 -5.24 9.03
N ARG A 45 -18.64 -5.05 8.16
CA ARG A 45 -18.84 -5.78 6.89
C ARG A 45 -19.00 -7.29 7.09
N ASN A 46 -19.53 -7.70 8.22
CA ASN A 46 -19.88 -9.10 8.51
C ASN A 46 -21.32 -9.39 8.04
N PHE A 47 -21.50 -9.36 6.71
CA PHE A 47 -22.82 -9.44 6.10
C PHE A 47 -23.48 -10.82 6.25
N SER A 48 -22.69 -11.90 6.30
CA SER A 48 -23.23 -13.25 6.53
C SER A 48 -23.92 -13.34 7.89
N GLU A 49 -23.19 -12.98 8.96
CA GLU A 49 -23.74 -13.03 10.31
C GLU A 49 -24.92 -12.05 10.48
N LEU A 50 -24.83 -10.86 9.86
CA LEU A 50 -25.95 -9.92 9.87
C LEU A 50 -27.19 -10.50 9.21
N THR A 51 -27.04 -11.20 8.08
CA THR A 51 -28.15 -11.88 7.40
C THR A 51 -28.76 -12.96 8.29
N ASP A 52 -27.92 -13.82 8.91
CA ASP A 52 -28.37 -14.88 9.81
C ASP A 52 -29.16 -14.32 11.01
N VAL A 53 -28.68 -13.23 11.62
CA VAL A 53 -29.37 -12.56 12.74
C VAL A 53 -30.74 -11.99 12.30
N VAL A 54 -30.79 -11.34 11.13
CA VAL A 54 -32.07 -10.78 10.63
C VAL A 54 -33.07 -11.88 10.28
N GLU A 55 -32.61 -12.98 9.67
CA GLU A 55 -33.48 -14.12 9.36
C GLU A 55 -34.01 -14.76 10.64
N GLU A 56 -33.20 -14.95 11.68
CA GLU A 56 -33.66 -15.44 12.98
C GLU A 56 -34.69 -14.52 13.63
N MET A 57 -34.46 -13.19 13.56
CA MET A 57 -35.43 -12.21 14.06
C MET A 57 -36.77 -12.28 13.36
N VAL A 58 -36.80 -12.55 12.04
CA VAL A 58 -38.03 -12.69 11.24
C VAL A 58 -38.70 -14.02 11.48
N ILE A 59 -37.96 -15.14 11.52
CA ILE A 59 -38.49 -16.50 11.69
C ILE A 59 -39.04 -16.70 13.11
N SER A 60 -38.38 -16.17 14.14
CA SER A 60 -38.78 -16.35 15.53
C SER A 60 -40.07 -15.62 15.92
N GLN A 61 -40.72 -14.93 14.98
CA GLN A 61 -41.89 -14.08 15.21
C GLN A 61 -41.74 -13.14 16.42
N ARG A 62 -40.50 -12.76 16.74
CA ARG A 62 -40.15 -11.98 17.93
C ARG A 62 -40.80 -10.59 17.98
N TYR A 63 -41.44 -10.22 16.88
CA TYR A 63 -42.07 -8.92 16.64
C TYR A 63 -43.51 -9.09 16.05
N ASP A 64 -44.23 -10.10 16.54
CA ASP A 64 -45.62 -10.28 16.15
C ASP A 64 -46.50 -9.14 16.73
N ASP A 65 -47.55 -8.76 16.02
CA ASP A 65 -48.46 -7.67 16.43
C ASP A 65 -48.98 -7.85 17.86
N ASP A 66 -49.14 -9.13 18.31
CA ASP A 66 -49.53 -9.45 19.69
C ASP A 66 -48.47 -9.08 20.74
N GLN A 67 -47.16 -9.12 20.38
CA GLN A 67 -46.07 -8.72 21.29
C GLN A 67 -45.89 -7.21 21.35
N LEU A 68 -46.16 -6.50 20.24
CA LEU A 68 -46.16 -5.04 20.20
C LEU A 68 -47.32 -4.46 21.03
N SER A 69 -48.47 -5.16 21.05
CA SER A 69 -49.63 -4.75 21.84
C SER A 69 -49.49 -5.03 23.34
N GLN A 70 -48.52 -5.85 23.77
CA GLN A 70 -48.20 -6.18 25.16
C GLN A 70 -47.01 -5.37 25.73
N ALA A 71 -46.46 -4.41 24.99
CA ALA A 71 -45.41 -3.54 25.49
C ALA A 71 -45.98 -2.65 26.64
N ASP A 72 -45.29 -2.67 27.75
CA ASP A 72 -45.69 -1.93 28.96
C ASP A 72 -45.59 -0.40 28.81
N ASP A 73 -44.79 0.08 27.81
CA ASP A 73 -44.58 1.49 27.53
C ASP A 73 -44.47 1.76 26.03
N ILE A 74 -44.87 2.96 25.59
CA ILE A 74 -44.78 3.45 24.21
C ILE A 74 -43.34 3.47 23.74
N GLU A 75 -42.40 3.81 24.62
CA GLU A 75 -40.94 3.85 24.30
C GLU A 75 -40.42 2.46 23.95
N GLU A 76 -40.80 1.41 24.66
CA GLU A 76 -40.46 0.01 24.38
C GLU A 76 -41.04 -0.47 23.05
N ALA A 77 -42.33 -0.15 22.79
CA ALA A 77 -42.99 -0.48 21.53
C ALA A 77 -42.31 0.19 20.34
N CYS A 78 -41.97 1.49 20.45
CA CYS A 78 -41.24 2.21 19.45
C CYS A 78 -39.85 1.59 19.25
N GLY A 79 -39.11 1.23 20.31
CA GLY A 79 -37.80 0.58 20.22
C GLY A 79 -37.86 -0.70 19.37
N LYS A 80 -38.83 -1.56 19.56
CA LYS A 80 -39.04 -2.78 18.77
C LYS A 80 -39.37 -2.48 17.30
N VAL A 81 -40.18 -1.46 17.03
CA VAL A 81 -40.50 -1.03 15.65
C VAL A 81 -39.27 -0.54 14.93
N PHE A 82 -38.41 0.27 15.61
CA PHE A 82 -37.15 0.72 15.04
C PHE A 82 -36.18 -0.42 14.76
N GLU A 83 -36.03 -1.34 15.72
CA GLU A 83 -35.16 -2.50 15.60
C GLU A 83 -35.48 -3.34 14.36
N ILE A 84 -36.73 -3.78 14.19
CA ILE A 84 -37.15 -4.63 13.05
C ILE A 84 -37.02 -3.88 11.70
N ASN A 85 -37.35 -2.60 11.66
CA ASN A 85 -37.30 -1.84 10.41
C ASN A 85 -35.87 -1.48 10.03
N ILE A 86 -34.98 -1.21 10.99
CA ILE A 86 -33.54 -1.07 10.73
C ILE A 86 -32.95 -2.40 10.24
N ALA A 87 -33.31 -3.53 10.90
CA ALA A 87 -32.86 -4.86 10.48
C ALA A 87 -33.27 -5.16 9.02
N LYS A 88 -34.56 -4.97 8.69
CA LYS A 88 -35.09 -5.14 7.32
C LYS A 88 -34.42 -4.19 6.32
N SER A 89 -34.13 -2.95 6.73
CA SER A 89 -33.44 -1.98 5.86
C SER A 89 -32.00 -2.40 5.59
N LEU A 90 -31.22 -2.84 6.60
CA LEU A 90 -29.88 -3.34 6.43
C LEU A 90 -29.85 -4.61 5.56
N TYR A 91 -30.82 -5.51 5.72
CA TYR A 91 -30.96 -6.68 4.86
C TYR A 91 -31.19 -6.28 3.39
N CYS A 92 -32.06 -5.34 3.11
CA CYS A 92 -32.29 -4.82 1.75
C CYS A 92 -31.01 -4.18 1.19
N VAL A 93 -30.22 -3.45 1.99
CA VAL A 93 -28.94 -2.91 1.57
C VAL A 93 -27.95 -4.02 1.21
N ILE A 94 -27.89 -5.09 2.01
CA ILE A 94 -27.03 -6.24 1.69
C ILE A 94 -27.46 -6.89 0.38
N GLN A 95 -28.77 -7.10 0.19
CA GLN A 95 -29.31 -7.64 -1.06
C GLN A 95 -28.98 -6.74 -2.26
N TYR A 96 -29.05 -5.41 -2.09
CA TYR A 96 -28.58 -4.47 -3.10
C TYR A 96 -27.12 -4.68 -3.45
N PHE A 97 -26.23 -4.88 -2.48
CA PHE A 97 -24.84 -5.16 -2.77
C PHE A 97 -24.64 -6.43 -3.60
N TYR A 98 -25.42 -7.48 -3.35
CA TYR A 98 -25.34 -8.74 -4.10
C TYR A 98 -26.00 -8.69 -5.49
N THR A 99 -27.03 -7.88 -5.67
CA THR A 99 -27.85 -7.88 -6.90
C THR A 99 -27.63 -6.68 -7.80
N GLY A 100 -27.34 -5.52 -7.21
CA GLY A 100 -27.30 -4.23 -7.92
C GLY A 100 -28.71 -3.64 -8.17
N ASP A 101 -29.76 -4.15 -7.50
CA ASP A 101 -31.12 -3.68 -7.68
C ASP A 101 -31.38 -2.39 -6.89
N GLU A 102 -31.45 -1.26 -7.60
CA GLU A 102 -31.64 0.07 -7.02
C GLU A 102 -33.02 0.23 -6.34
N THR A 103 -34.05 -0.57 -6.72
CA THR A 103 -35.38 -0.50 -6.11
C THR A 103 -35.36 -0.84 -4.63
N LEU A 104 -34.39 -1.68 -4.21
CA LEU A 104 -34.17 -2.00 -2.80
C LEU A 104 -33.70 -0.77 -2.01
N ILE A 105 -32.88 0.07 -2.60
CA ILE A 105 -32.38 1.31 -1.98
C ILE A 105 -33.54 2.33 -1.82
N ASP A 106 -34.40 2.47 -2.82
CA ASP A 106 -35.55 3.36 -2.76
C ASP A 106 -36.51 2.89 -1.64
N THR A 107 -36.77 1.60 -1.56
CA THR A 107 -37.57 1.01 -0.47
C THR A 107 -36.99 1.29 0.91
N VAL A 108 -35.64 1.18 1.04
CA VAL A 108 -34.93 1.50 2.29
C VAL A 108 -35.11 2.97 2.67
N LYS A 109 -34.94 3.88 1.69
CA LYS A 109 -35.12 5.32 1.92
C LYS A 109 -36.53 5.67 2.39
N GLU A 110 -37.57 5.09 1.80
CA GLU A 110 -38.95 5.28 2.22
C GLU A 110 -39.15 4.84 3.67
N LYS A 111 -38.70 3.63 4.04
CA LYS A 111 -38.78 3.12 5.42
C LYS A 111 -38.03 3.99 6.43
N LEU A 112 -36.79 4.40 6.11
CA LEU A 112 -36.01 5.23 7.01
C LEU A 112 -36.60 6.63 7.20
N ASN A 113 -37.22 7.23 6.17
CA ASN A 113 -37.94 8.48 6.29
C ASN A 113 -39.16 8.34 7.19
N ALA A 114 -39.96 7.25 7.06
CA ALA A 114 -41.08 6.98 7.95
C ALA A 114 -40.63 6.85 9.43
N LEU A 115 -39.51 6.16 9.68
CA LEU A 115 -38.90 6.09 11.03
C LEU A 115 -38.46 7.45 11.57
N LEU A 116 -37.93 8.34 10.72
CA LEU A 116 -37.55 9.70 11.13
C LEU A 116 -38.79 10.52 11.54
N ASP A 117 -39.92 10.35 10.85
CA ASP A 117 -41.15 11.04 11.19
C ASP A 117 -41.73 10.53 12.52
N ILE A 118 -41.70 9.20 12.77
CA ILE A 118 -42.08 8.62 14.07
C ILE A 118 -41.16 9.16 15.16
N ALA A 119 -39.85 9.16 14.98
CA ALA A 119 -38.88 9.66 15.95
C ALA A 119 -39.12 11.12 16.32
N LYS A 120 -39.56 11.95 15.37
CA LYS A 120 -39.94 13.36 15.63
C LYS A 120 -41.23 13.47 16.44
N LEU A 121 -42.23 12.70 16.06
CA LEU A 121 -43.57 12.71 16.74
C LEU A 121 -43.39 12.32 18.21
N GLU A 122 -42.62 11.26 18.48
CA GLU A 122 -42.45 10.71 19.83
C GLU A 122 -41.21 11.32 20.55
N SER A 123 -40.55 12.33 19.97
CA SER A 123 -39.38 13.00 20.55
C SER A 123 -38.20 12.09 20.87
N LEU A 124 -37.99 11.01 20.09
CA LEU A 124 -36.96 10.00 20.27
C LEU A 124 -35.64 10.47 19.64
N VAL A 125 -34.97 11.41 20.28
CA VAL A 125 -33.82 12.11 19.73
C VAL A 125 -32.65 11.17 19.41
N ASP A 126 -32.38 10.18 20.26
CA ASP A 126 -31.29 9.24 20.09
C ASP A 126 -31.50 8.34 18.87
N LEU A 127 -32.68 7.80 18.67
CA LEU A 127 -33.05 7.01 17.50
C LEU A 127 -33.11 7.85 16.23
N TRP A 128 -33.54 9.10 16.33
CA TRP A 128 -33.57 10.03 15.19
C TRP A 128 -32.13 10.23 14.61
N TRP A 129 -31.12 10.43 15.45
CA TRP A 129 -29.74 10.59 14.98
C TRP A 129 -29.20 9.32 14.32
N VAL A 130 -29.47 8.15 14.89
CA VAL A 130 -29.06 6.87 14.32
C VAL A 130 -29.67 6.68 12.93
N VAL A 131 -31.01 6.81 12.81
CA VAL A 131 -31.71 6.63 11.53
C VAL A 131 -31.28 7.68 10.51
N ARG A 132 -31.10 8.93 10.94
CA ARG A 132 -30.61 10.01 10.06
C ARG A 132 -29.25 9.70 9.46
N LEU A 133 -28.31 9.17 10.25
CA LEU A 133 -26.98 8.79 9.76
C LEU A 133 -27.06 7.58 8.82
N ILE A 134 -27.91 6.59 9.12
CA ILE A 134 -28.14 5.47 8.19
C ILE A 134 -28.68 5.97 6.85
N LEU A 135 -29.65 6.89 6.87
CA LEU A 135 -30.19 7.47 5.63
C LEU A 135 -29.12 8.20 4.82
N ILE A 136 -28.24 8.97 5.47
CA ILE A 136 -27.12 9.65 4.79
C ILE A 136 -26.15 8.62 4.18
N ILE A 137 -25.90 7.50 4.87
CA ILE A 137 -25.06 6.40 4.34
C ILE A 137 -25.71 5.81 3.08
N VAL A 138 -27.00 5.53 3.14
CA VAL A 138 -27.76 4.94 2.01
C VAL A 138 -27.81 5.92 0.82
N ASP A 139 -28.03 7.21 1.07
CA ASP A 139 -27.97 8.24 0.03
C ASP A 139 -26.56 8.34 -0.59
N GLY A 140 -25.54 8.10 0.22
CA GLY A 140 -24.15 8.10 -0.22
C GLY A 140 -23.80 6.99 -1.22
N PHE A 141 -24.55 5.89 -1.28
CA PHE A 141 -24.28 4.77 -2.20
C PHE A 141 -24.40 5.18 -3.68
N ALA A 142 -25.21 6.16 -4.00
CA ALA A 142 -25.26 6.74 -5.35
C ALA A 142 -23.90 7.27 -5.83
N GLN A 143 -23.01 7.66 -4.91
CA GLN A 143 -21.71 8.21 -5.19
C GLN A 143 -20.54 7.31 -4.78
N SER A 144 -20.80 6.13 -4.22
CA SER A 144 -19.73 5.29 -3.65
C SER A 144 -19.82 3.83 -4.00
N SER A 145 -21.02 3.28 -4.22
CA SER A 145 -21.18 1.85 -4.47
C SER A 145 -20.50 1.42 -5.77
N LEU A 146 -19.99 0.19 -5.79
CA LEU A 146 -19.40 -0.39 -7.00
C LEU A 146 -20.40 -0.40 -8.16
N TRP A 147 -21.68 -0.73 -7.90
CA TRP A 147 -22.73 -0.78 -8.91
C TRP A 147 -22.92 0.56 -9.62
N ASN A 148 -23.07 1.64 -8.86
CA ASN A 148 -23.31 2.96 -9.42
C ASN A 148 -22.05 3.56 -10.03
N MET A 149 -20.89 3.40 -9.36
CA MET A 149 -19.66 3.98 -9.83
C MET A 149 -19.16 3.33 -11.12
N LEU A 150 -19.19 2.01 -11.22
CA LEU A 150 -18.77 1.32 -12.43
C LEU A 150 -19.89 1.28 -13.48
N GLY A 151 -21.15 1.18 -13.06
CA GLY A 151 -22.32 1.18 -13.95
C GLY A 151 -22.48 2.45 -14.80
N ALA A 152 -21.84 3.56 -14.38
CA ALA A 152 -21.77 4.78 -15.18
C ALA A 152 -20.88 4.65 -16.43
N TYR A 153 -19.96 3.66 -16.47
CA TYR A 153 -18.96 3.50 -17.53
C TYR A 153 -19.07 2.17 -18.27
N ILE A 154 -19.55 1.12 -17.60
CA ILE A 154 -19.62 -0.26 -18.14
C ILE A 154 -20.99 -0.88 -17.88
N ASP A 155 -21.43 -1.77 -18.77
CA ASP A 155 -22.71 -2.47 -18.62
C ASP A 155 -22.62 -3.58 -17.56
N LEU A 156 -23.27 -3.33 -16.41
CA LEU A 156 -23.38 -4.28 -15.29
C LEU A 156 -24.69 -5.07 -15.31
N LYS A 157 -25.65 -4.74 -16.21
CA LYS A 157 -26.97 -5.36 -16.26
C LYS A 157 -26.95 -6.75 -16.89
N ARG A 158 -26.01 -6.97 -17.80
CA ARG A 158 -25.88 -8.26 -18.49
C ARG A 158 -25.38 -9.31 -17.52
N GLU A 159 -26.21 -10.32 -17.25
CA GLU A 159 -25.80 -11.50 -16.50
C GLU A 159 -24.60 -12.17 -17.19
N ASN A 160 -23.67 -12.71 -16.40
CA ASN A 160 -22.42 -13.32 -16.89
C ASN A 160 -21.46 -12.39 -17.64
N SER A 161 -21.66 -11.05 -17.63
CA SER A 161 -20.63 -10.15 -18.13
C SER A 161 -19.39 -10.14 -17.23
N LEU A 162 -18.21 -9.96 -17.83
CA LEU A 162 -16.95 -9.82 -17.08
C LEU A 162 -17.05 -8.74 -16.00
N ALA A 163 -17.69 -7.61 -16.33
CA ALA A 163 -17.91 -6.50 -15.41
C ALA A 163 -18.74 -6.90 -14.18
N ARG A 164 -19.85 -7.62 -14.38
CA ARG A 164 -20.69 -8.09 -13.27
C ARG A 164 -19.97 -9.14 -12.42
N GLN A 165 -19.26 -10.07 -13.03
CA GLN A 165 -18.46 -11.08 -12.32
C GLN A 165 -17.37 -10.43 -11.48
N TYR A 166 -16.69 -9.39 -11.99
CA TYR A 166 -15.72 -8.62 -11.25
C TYR A 166 -16.32 -7.97 -9.99
N VAL A 167 -17.48 -7.30 -10.12
CA VAL A 167 -18.16 -6.68 -8.98
C VAL A 167 -18.54 -7.73 -7.94
N LEU A 168 -19.14 -8.84 -8.37
CA LEU A 168 -19.52 -9.93 -7.46
C LEU A 168 -18.30 -10.57 -6.78
N ALA A 169 -17.21 -10.81 -7.50
CA ALA A 169 -15.98 -11.33 -6.92
C ALA A 169 -15.43 -10.43 -5.79
N LEU A 170 -15.62 -9.11 -5.89
CA LEU A 170 -15.25 -8.18 -4.83
C LEU A 170 -16.16 -8.24 -3.62
N ILE A 171 -17.46 -8.39 -3.84
CA ILE A 171 -18.46 -8.44 -2.79
C ILE A 171 -18.39 -9.75 -1.99
N TYR A 172 -18.07 -10.87 -2.67
CA TYR A 172 -17.93 -12.18 -2.03
C TYR A 172 -16.58 -12.41 -1.32
N LYS A 173 -15.68 -11.43 -1.29
CA LYS A 173 -14.46 -11.55 -0.48
C LYS A 173 -14.78 -11.70 1.00
N GLN A 174 -13.89 -12.34 1.77
CA GLN A 174 -14.01 -12.48 3.22
C GLN A 174 -14.24 -11.11 3.90
N MET A 175 -13.63 -10.06 3.38
CA MET A 175 -13.97 -8.67 3.71
C MET A 175 -14.57 -8.03 2.46
N PRO A 176 -15.90 -7.93 2.37
CA PRO A 176 -16.60 -7.43 1.20
C PRO A 176 -16.16 -6.02 0.81
N VAL A 177 -15.95 -5.81 -0.48
CA VAL A 177 -15.71 -4.48 -1.04
C VAL A 177 -16.98 -4.07 -1.77
N THR A 178 -17.71 -3.15 -1.20
CA THR A 178 -19.01 -2.67 -1.69
C THR A 178 -18.94 -1.26 -2.25
N GLU A 179 -17.94 -0.48 -1.81
CA GLU A 179 -17.72 0.91 -2.24
C GLU A 179 -16.27 1.17 -2.60
N LEU A 180 -16.08 2.16 -3.45
CA LEU A 180 -14.77 2.69 -3.82
C LEU A 180 -14.33 3.83 -2.90
N PHE A 181 -13.03 3.88 -2.61
CA PHE A 181 -12.42 5.02 -1.92
C PHE A 181 -12.50 6.30 -2.75
N LEU A 182 -12.44 7.46 -2.10
CA LEU A 182 -12.44 8.76 -2.77
C LEU A 182 -11.37 8.87 -3.85
N SER A 183 -10.15 8.37 -3.57
CA SER A 183 -9.03 8.33 -4.52
C SER A 183 -9.32 7.47 -5.74
N GLN A 184 -10.08 6.39 -5.59
CA GLN A 184 -10.43 5.47 -6.68
C GLN A 184 -11.57 6.04 -7.54
N ARG A 185 -12.59 6.63 -6.91
CA ARG A 185 -13.73 7.23 -7.62
C ARG A 185 -13.32 8.37 -8.55
N ALA A 186 -12.44 9.23 -8.05
CA ALA A 186 -12.05 10.43 -8.77
C ALA A 186 -11.23 10.15 -10.04
N VAL A 187 -10.60 8.98 -10.16
CA VAL A 187 -9.83 8.60 -11.35
C VAL A 187 -10.69 7.93 -12.44
N LEU A 188 -11.91 7.46 -12.11
CA LEU A 188 -12.75 6.71 -13.06
C LEU A 188 -13.00 7.42 -14.39
N PRO A 189 -13.34 8.73 -14.42
CA PRO A 189 -13.60 9.43 -15.68
C PRO A 189 -12.43 9.36 -16.66
N GLN A 190 -11.20 9.47 -16.15
CA GLN A 190 -9.99 9.39 -16.96
C GLN A 190 -9.65 7.93 -17.32
N LEU A 191 -9.83 7.01 -16.36
CA LEU A 191 -9.52 5.59 -16.54
C LEU A 191 -10.37 4.93 -17.63
N PHE A 192 -11.65 5.32 -17.73
CA PHE A 192 -12.61 4.78 -18.69
C PHE A 192 -12.73 5.64 -19.97
N SER A 193 -11.94 6.70 -20.12
CA SER A 193 -11.94 7.51 -21.34
C SER A 193 -11.39 6.70 -22.52
N ALA A 194 -12.14 6.69 -23.64
CA ALA A 194 -11.70 6.05 -24.88
C ALA A 194 -10.60 6.86 -25.60
N GLU A 195 -10.59 8.19 -25.40
CA GLU A 195 -9.71 9.12 -26.13
C GLU A 195 -8.28 9.16 -25.59
N GLN A 196 -8.06 8.64 -24.37
CA GLN A 196 -6.76 8.72 -23.71
C GLN A 196 -5.90 7.50 -24.05
N SER A 197 -4.66 7.77 -24.47
CA SER A 197 -3.62 6.74 -24.70
C SER A 197 -3.03 6.15 -23.38
N GLY A 198 -3.36 6.75 -22.25
CA GLY A 198 -2.93 6.28 -20.94
C GLY A 198 -3.14 7.29 -19.84
N ILE A 199 -2.79 6.93 -18.61
CA ILE A 199 -2.92 7.78 -17.42
C ILE A 199 -1.79 7.53 -16.42
N ILE A 200 -1.34 8.60 -15.78
CA ILE A 200 -0.40 8.56 -14.66
C ILE A 200 -1.18 8.78 -13.36
N VAL A 201 -1.15 7.80 -12.46
CA VAL A 201 -1.86 7.85 -11.18
C VAL A 201 -0.85 7.94 -10.05
N SER A 202 -0.81 9.08 -9.38
CA SER A 202 0.06 9.36 -8.25
C SER A 202 -0.77 9.47 -6.96
N ILE A 203 -0.82 8.38 -6.20
CA ILE A 203 -1.57 8.30 -4.96
C ILE A 203 -0.74 7.61 -3.86
N PRO A 204 -0.98 7.94 -2.58
CA PRO A 204 -0.23 7.35 -1.48
C PRO A 204 -0.31 5.83 -1.44
N THR A 205 0.67 5.19 -0.83
CA THR A 205 0.59 3.77 -0.48
C THR A 205 -0.65 3.51 0.40
N SER A 206 -1.23 2.32 0.32
CA SER A 206 -2.48 1.92 1.01
C SER A 206 -3.76 2.67 0.59
N SER A 207 -3.72 3.53 -0.43
CA SER A 207 -4.91 4.23 -0.96
C SER A 207 -5.62 3.47 -2.08
N GLY A 208 -5.20 2.23 -2.36
CA GLY A 208 -5.87 1.30 -3.27
C GLY A 208 -5.40 1.39 -4.73
N LYS A 209 -4.10 1.58 -4.99
CA LYS A 209 -3.48 1.55 -6.34
C LYS A 209 -3.84 0.27 -7.10
N THR A 210 -3.74 -0.88 -6.46
CA THR A 210 -4.07 -2.19 -7.07
C THR A 210 -5.50 -2.24 -7.60
N ARG A 211 -6.48 -1.63 -6.88
CA ARG A 211 -7.86 -1.54 -7.34
C ARG A 211 -8.01 -0.71 -8.60
N ILE A 212 -7.23 0.36 -8.74
CA ILE A 212 -7.21 1.17 -9.97
C ILE A 212 -6.66 0.36 -11.14
N ALA A 213 -5.59 -0.42 -10.91
CA ALA A 213 -5.07 -1.34 -11.92
C ALA A 213 -6.11 -2.39 -12.35
N GLU A 214 -6.81 -3.01 -11.38
CA GLU A 214 -7.87 -3.97 -11.67
C GLU A 214 -8.97 -3.37 -12.55
N MET A 215 -9.41 -2.14 -12.25
CA MET A 215 -10.43 -1.44 -13.06
C MET A 215 -9.91 -1.06 -14.47
N ALA A 216 -8.64 -0.70 -14.60
CA ALA A 216 -8.03 -0.46 -15.92
C ALA A 216 -7.94 -1.74 -16.76
N ILE A 217 -7.53 -2.84 -16.13
CA ILE A 217 -7.48 -4.16 -16.75
C ILE A 217 -8.88 -4.60 -17.18
N LEU A 218 -9.87 -4.44 -16.29
CA LEU A 218 -11.27 -4.73 -16.60
C LEU A 218 -11.75 -3.95 -17.83
N ASN A 219 -11.46 -2.64 -17.87
CA ASN A 219 -11.81 -1.79 -19.02
C ASN A 219 -11.12 -2.25 -20.31
N ALA A 220 -9.84 -2.59 -20.26
CA ALA A 220 -9.10 -3.07 -21.42
C ALA A 220 -9.65 -4.40 -21.96
N LEU A 221 -9.94 -5.36 -21.08
CA LEU A 221 -10.51 -6.67 -21.45
C LEU A 221 -11.95 -6.58 -21.97
N ILE A 222 -12.76 -5.60 -21.49
CA ILE A 222 -14.09 -5.35 -22.04
C ILE A 222 -14.00 -4.74 -23.44
N SER A 223 -13.07 -3.78 -23.63
CA SER A 223 -12.87 -3.09 -24.91
C SER A 223 -12.25 -3.98 -25.98
N ASN A 224 -11.31 -4.85 -25.59
CA ASN A 224 -10.64 -5.82 -26.46
C ASN A 224 -10.49 -7.17 -25.74
N PRO A 225 -11.47 -8.09 -25.86
CA PRO A 225 -11.44 -9.38 -25.18
C PRO A 225 -10.27 -10.30 -25.58
N GLU A 226 -9.75 -10.17 -26.80
CA GLU A 226 -8.61 -10.94 -27.30
C GLU A 226 -7.27 -10.26 -26.97
N GLY A 227 -7.30 -9.01 -26.50
CA GLY A 227 -6.11 -8.24 -26.19
C GLY A 227 -5.40 -8.77 -24.95
N LYS A 228 -4.08 -8.68 -24.95
CA LYS A 228 -3.22 -9.08 -23.83
C LYS A 228 -2.96 -7.87 -22.90
N ILE A 229 -2.76 -8.16 -21.63
CA ILE A 229 -2.41 -7.17 -20.60
C ILE A 229 -1.02 -7.50 -20.06
N LEU A 230 -0.14 -6.51 -20.03
CA LEU A 230 1.18 -6.62 -19.40
C LEU A 230 1.22 -5.80 -18.13
N TYR A 231 1.42 -6.44 -16.98
CA TYR A 231 1.65 -5.79 -15.69
C TYR A 231 3.12 -5.89 -15.29
N ILE A 232 3.81 -4.76 -15.25
CA ILE A 232 5.23 -4.69 -14.91
C ILE A 232 5.36 -4.34 -13.43
N ALA A 233 5.73 -5.32 -12.62
CA ALA A 233 6.00 -5.17 -11.20
C ALA A 233 7.52 -5.08 -10.96
N PRO A 234 8.04 -4.05 -10.28
CA PRO A 234 9.49 -3.84 -10.14
C PRO A 234 10.20 -4.91 -9.29
N PHE A 235 9.45 -5.71 -8.52
CA PHE A 235 10.00 -6.73 -7.62
C PHE A 235 9.20 -8.03 -7.69
N ARG A 236 9.90 -9.17 -7.52
CA ARG A 236 9.28 -10.52 -7.56
C ARG A 236 8.21 -10.71 -6.49
N SER A 237 8.44 -10.21 -5.29
CA SER A 237 7.46 -10.29 -4.18
C SER A 237 6.16 -9.54 -4.50
N LEU A 238 6.27 -8.36 -5.12
CA LEU A 238 5.11 -7.61 -5.57
C LEU A 238 4.40 -8.33 -6.72
N ALA A 239 5.15 -8.86 -7.70
CA ALA A 239 4.58 -9.63 -8.79
C ALA A 239 3.77 -10.83 -8.28
N TYR A 240 4.30 -11.57 -7.30
CA TYR A 240 3.61 -12.68 -6.67
C TYR A 240 2.32 -12.26 -5.93
N GLU A 241 2.36 -11.14 -5.21
CA GLU A 241 1.18 -10.59 -4.52
C GLU A 241 0.07 -10.22 -5.52
N ILE A 242 0.44 -9.52 -6.59
CA ILE A 242 -0.50 -9.09 -7.64
C ILE A 242 -1.07 -10.31 -8.36
N GLU A 243 -0.27 -11.32 -8.67
CA GLU A 243 -0.72 -12.56 -9.30
C GLU A 243 -1.81 -13.25 -8.46
N ASN A 244 -1.54 -13.47 -7.18
CA ASN A 244 -2.53 -14.09 -6.28
C ASN A 244 -3.82 -13.26 -6.22
N SER A 245 -3.69 -11.93 -6.08
CA SER A 245 -4.85 -11.04 -6.01
C SER A 245 -5.68 -11.07 -7.29
N PHE A 246 -5.04 -11.07 -8.45
CA PHE A 246 -5.72 -11.10 -9.76
C PHE A 246 -6.21 -12.50 -10.11
N GLY A 247 -5.44 -13.55 -9.77
CA GLY A 247 -5.85 -14.93 -9.94
C GLY A 247 -7.18 -15.21 -9.24
N ASP A 248 -7.29 -14.86 -7.95
CA ASP A 248 -8.52 -15.00 -7.18
C ASP A 248 -9.68 -14.17 -7.75
N LEU A 249 -9.39 -12.96 -8.22
CA LEU A 249 -10.40 -12.02 -8.68
C LEU A 249 -10.98 -12.38 -10.05
N PHE A 250 -10.13 -12.81 -10.98
CA PHE A 250 -10.50 -13.10 -12.36
C PHE A 250 -10.78 -14.58 -12.63
N ALA A 251 -10.58 -15.47 -11.65
CA ALA A 251 -10.82 -16.91 -11.78
C ALA A 251 -12.27 -17.22 -12.18
N THR A 252 -13.26 -16.51 -11.59
CA THR A 252 -14.68 -16.71 -11.90
C THR A 252 -15.05 -16.33 -13.32
N ALA A 253 -14.27 -15.43 -13.93
CA ALA A 253 -14.46 -14.95 -15.30
C ALA A 253 -13.68 -15.78 -16.35
N ASN A 254 -12.99 -16.83 -15.93
CA ASN A 254 -12.16 -17.68 -16.79
C ASN A 254 -11.02 -16.91 -17.49
N ILE A 255 -10.56 -15.80 -16.89
CA ILE A 255 -9.41 -15.02 -17.34
C ILE A 255 -8.15 -15.62 -16.75
N ARG A 256 -7.25 -16.09 -17.61
CA ARG A 256 -5.98 -16.68 -17.17
C ARG A 256 -4.97 -15.59 -16.82
N VAL A 257 -4.51 -15.60 -15.58
CA VAL A 257 -3.44 -14.76 -15.07
C VAL A 257 -2.19 -15.62 -14.98
N SER A 258 -1.11 -15.20 -15.61
CA SER A 258 0.16 -15.89 -15.57
C SER A 258 1.26 -14.99 -15.01
N HIS A 259 2.22 -15.62 -14.35
CA HIS A 259 3.38 -14.96 -13.81
C HIS A 259 4.65 -15.38 -14.53
N LEU A 260 5.40 -14.39 -14.94
CA LEU A 260 6.72 -14.58 -15.54
C LEU A 260 7.75 -13.80 -14.74
N TYR A 261 8.01 -14.24 -13.50
CA TYR A 261 9.06 -13.71 -12.66
C TYR A 261 10.09 -14.81 -12.33
N GLY A 262 11.25 -14.67 -12.80
CA GLY A 262 12.35 -15.62 -12.64
C GLY A 262 13.65 -14.92 -12.98
N GLY A 263 14.66 -15.69 -13.37
CA GLY A 263 15.87 -15.12 -13.93
C GLY A 263 15.61 -14.41 -15.27
N SER A 264 16.65 -13.78 -15.82
CA SER A 264 16.63 -13.17 -17.15
C SER A 264 16.51 -14.19 -18.29
N LEU A 265 16.52 -15.49 -17.98
CA LEU A 265 16.37 -16.54 -18.98
C LEU A 265 14.91 -16.69 -19.40
N PHE A 266 14.71 -16.84 -20.71
CA PHE A 266 13.44 -17.11 -21.32
C PHE A 266 13.40 -18.57 -21.78
N THR A 267 12.36 -19.33 -21.41
CA THR A 267 12.27 -20.77 -21.61
C THR A 267 11.08 -21.14 -22.48
N SER A 268 11.00 -22.38 -22.97
CA SER A 268 9.85 -22.88 -23.73
C SER A 268 8.54 -22.88 -22.91
N LEU A 269 8.63 -23.06 -21.59
CA LEU A 269 7.47 -22.96 -20.70
C LEU A 269 6.93 -21.53 -20.65
N ASP A 270 7.81 -20.52 -20.68
CA ASP A 270 7.38 -19.12 -20.73
C ASP A 270 6.59 -18.80 -22.02
N VAL A 271 6.92 -19.46 -23.16
CA VAL A 271 6.19 -19.29 -24.43
C VAL A 271 4.76 -19.82 -24.32
N GLU A 272 4.59 -20.98 -23.73
CA GLU A 272 3.27 -21.60 -23.50
C GLU A 272 2.42 -20.71 -22.59
N GLU A 273 2.99 -20.26 -21.46
CA GLU A 273 2.33 -19.34 -20.51
C GLU A 273 1.91 -18.02 -21.18
N LEU A 274 2.77 -17.41 -22.01
CA LEU A 274 2.46 -16.18 -22.75
C LEU A 274 1.31 -16.37 -23.75
N SER A 275 1.25 -17.53 -24.40
CA SER A 275 0.22 -17.80 -25.40
C SER A 275 -1.18 -17.90 -24.79
N GLU A 276 -1.27 -18.51 -23.60
CA GLU A 276 -2.55 -18.82 -22.95
C GLU A 276 -3.04 -17.74 -21.99
N ALA A 277 -2.12 -16.91 -21.45
CA ALA A 277 -2.50 -15.88 -20.50
C ALA A 277 -3.11 -14.64 -21.16
N SER A 278 -4.20 -14.14 -20.60
CA SER A 278 -4.76 -12.81 -20.91
C SER A 278 -4.06 -11.70 -20.11
N ILE A 279 -3.63 -12.00 -18.90
CA ILE A 279 -2.91 -11.07 -18.02
C ILE A 279 -1.56 -11.67 -17.69
N VAL A 280 -0.48 -11.00 -18.07
CA VAL A 280 0.91 -11.40 -17.81
C VAL A 280 1.51 -10.45 -16.79
N ILE A 281 1.98 -10.99 -15.66
CA ILE A 281 2.65 -10.23 -14.60
C ILE A 281 4.13 -10.58 -14.64
N ALA A 282 4.99 -9.58 -14.83
CA ALA A 282 6.42 -9.81 -14.98
C ALA A 282 7.27 -8.71 -14.34
N THR A 283 8.53 -9.03 -14.01
CA THR A 283 9.52 -8.01 -13.62
C THR A 283 10.14 -7.37 -14.86
N PRO A 284 10.68 -6.13 -14.76
CA PRO A 284 11.30 -5.46 -15.90
C PRO A 284 12.36 -6.31 -16.61
N GLU A 285 13.18 -7.05 -15.86
CA GLU A 285 14.22 -7.92 -16.42
C GLU A 285 13.64 -9.06 -17.25
N LYS A 286 12.51 -9.63 -16.79
CA LYS A 286 11.82 -10.69 -17.52
C LYS A 286 11.14 -10.15 -18.77
N VAL A 287 10.51 -8.97 -18.68
CA VAL A 287 9.87 -8.30 -19.83
C VAL A 287 10.90 -8.00 -20.91
N LYS A 288 12.12 -7.51 -20.55
CA LYS A 288 13.23 -7.34 -21.50
C LYS A 288 13.58 -8.65 -22.21
N ALA A 289 13.63 -9.76 -21.47
CA ALA A 289 13.93 -11.07 -22.06
C ALA A 289 12.81 -11.53 -23.01
N ILE A 290 11.54 -11.34 -22.66
CA ILE A 290 10.38 -11.63 -23.51
C ILE A 290 10.45 -10.76 -24.78
N PHE A 291 10.72 -9.47 -24.64
CA PHE A 291 10.78 -8.51 -25.75
C PHE A 291 11.81 -8.92 -26.80
N ARG A 292 12.95 -9.44 -26.38
CA ARG A 292 14.01 -9.92 -27.28
C ARG A 292 13.66 -11.24 -28.01
N CYS A 293 12.80 -12.08 -27.41
CA CYS A 293 12.50 -13.42 -27.92
C CYS A 293 11.12 -13.56 -28.55
N GLN A 294 10.13 -12.77 -28.16
CA GLN A 294 8.71 -12.92 -28.51
C GLN A 294 8.05 -11.55 -28.76
N GLN A 295 8.52 -10.82 -29.76
CA GLN A 295 8.00 -9.50 -30.10
C GLN A 295 6.52 -9.51 -30.53
N ASP A 296 6.03 -10.63 -31.10
CA ASP A 296 4.64 -10.74 -31.52
C ASP A 296 3.66 -10.62 -30.35
N PHE A 297 4.03 -11.09 -29.14
CA PHE A 297 3.24 -10.88 -27.94
C PHE A 297 2.94 -9.41 -27.67
N PHE A 298 3.92 -8.53 -27.92
CA PHE A 298 3.75 -7.09 -27.66
C PHE A 298 2.82 -6.40 -28.67
N LYS A 299 2.63 -6.96 -29.86
CA LYS A 299 1.66 -6.47 -30.85
C LYS A 299 0.21 -6.72 -30.44
N GLU A 300 -0.02 -7.70 -29.55
CA GLU A 300 -1.33 -8.07 -29.03
C GLU A 300 -1.71 -7.29 -27.76
N LEU A 301 -0.81 -6.44 -27.24
CA LEU A 301 -1.05 -5.69 -26.00
C LEU A 301 -2.11 -4.61 -26.20
N SER A 302 -3.11 -4.60 -25.31
CA SER A 302 -4.10 -3.53 -25.18
C SER A 302 -3.85 -2.63 -23.98
N LEU A 303 -3.10 -3.10 -22.98
CA LEU A 303 -2.74 -2.30 -21.79
C LEU A 303 -1.37 -2.71 -21.25
N VAL A 304 -0.54 -1.72 -20.95
CA VAL A 304 0.68 -1.88 -20.16
C VAL A 304 0.51 -1.15 -18.84
N VAL A 305 0.57 -1.88 -17.73
CA VAL A 305 0.59 -1.33 -16.37
C VAL A 305 2.02 -1.30 -15.86
N MET A 306 2.52 -0.13 -15.51
CA MET A 306 3.82 0.07 -14.89
C MET A 306 3.62 0.44 -13.42
N ASP A 307 3.94 -0.46 -12.51
CA ASP A 307 3.77 -0.20 -11.07
C ASP A 307 5.02 0.41 -10.45
N GLU A 308 4.80 1.16 -9.36
CA GLU A 308 5.83 1.87 -8.60
C GLU A 308 6.69 2.80 -9.47
N GLY A 309 6.07 3.59 -10.34
CA GLY A 309 6.74 4.52 -11.28
C GLY A 309 7.71 5.51 -10.62
N HIS A 310 7.60 5.72 -9.30
CA HIS A 310 8.56 6.52 -8.54
C HIS A 310 9.94 5.86 -8.41
N LEU A 311 10.09 4.60 -8.79
CA LEU A 311 11.38 3.90 -8.81
C LEU A 311 12.21 4.20 -10.07
N LEU A 312 11.72 5.00 -11.00
CA LEU A 312 12.54 5.60 -12.04
C LEU A 312 13.53 6.61 -11.42
N GLY A 313 14.78 6.64 -11.86
CA GLY A 313 15.77 7.54 -11.28
C GLY A 313 17.21 7.19 -11.67
N ARG A 314 18.16 7.58 -10.82
CA ARG A 314 19.58 7.64 -11.11
C ARG A 314 20.40 6.38 -10.79
N GLU A 315 19.80 5.39 -10.12
CA GLU A 315 20.51 4.13 -9.88
C GLU A 315 20.59 3.32 -11.17
N GLN A 316 21.69 2.60 -11.41
CA GLN A 316 21.96 1.85 -12.64
C GLN A 316 20.75 1.00 -13.10
N ARG A 317 20.14 0.23 -12.19
CA ARG A 317 18.93 -0.56 -12.50
C ARG A 317 17.75 0.29 -12.94
N GLN A 318 17.60 1.48 -12.36
CA GLN A 318 16.51 2.42 -12.66
C GLN A 318 16.71 3.07 -14.03
N VAL A 319 17.97 3.42 -14.37
CA VAL A 319 18.31 3.93 -15.70
C VAL A 319 18.04 2.89 -16.78
N GLY A 320 18.48 1.63 -16.57
CA GLY A 320 18.22 0.56 -17.50
C GLY A 320 16.71 0.25 -17.67
N ASN A 321 15.90 0.43 -16.64
CA ASN A 321 14.43 0.32 -16.76
C ASN A 321 13.85 1.50 -17.55
N GLU A 322 14.33 2.72 -17.35
CA GLU A 322 13.90 3.90 -18.10
C GLU A 322 14.16 3.74 -19.59
N ILE A 323 15.37 3.33 -19.97
CA ILE A 323 15.74 3.06 -21.37
C ILE A 323 14.80 2.00 -21.96
N PHE A 324 14.57 0.91 -21.25
CA PHE A 324 13.69 -0.15 -21.73
C PHE A 324 12.22 0.30 -21.86
N TYR A 325 11.71 1.11 -20.95
CA TYR A 325 10.34 1.63 -21.06
C TYR A 325 10.19 2.57 -22.28
N GLU A 326 11.25 3.32 -22.61
CA GLU A 326 11.26 4.11 -23.85
C GLU A 326 11.30 3.22 -25.10
N GLU A 327 12.11 2.16 -25.10
CA GLU A 327 12.13 1.17 -26.18
C GLU A 327 10.76 0.54 -26.38
N LEU A 328 10.11 0.11 -25.30
CA LEU A 328 8.76 -0.45 -25.35
C LEU A 328 7.74 0.56 -25.86
N ARG A 329 7.82 1.82 -25.39
CA ARG A 329 6.95 2.91 -25.87
C ARG A 329 7.11 3.17 -27.37
N CYS A 330 8.33 3.20 -27.85
CA CYS A 330 8.61 3.35 -29.27
C CYS A 330 8.06 2.18 -30.11
N PHE A 331 8.22 0.95 -29.63
CA PHE A 331 7.69 -0.24 -30.31
C PHE A 331 6.17 -0.25 -30.39
N LEU A 332 5.49 0.15 -29.30
CA LEU A 332 4.02 0.19 -29.23
C LEU A 332 3.41 1.41 -29.91
N LYS A 333 4.24 2.33 -30.42
CA LYS A 333 3.76 3.54 -31.11
C LYS A 333 2.97 3.20 -32.35
N GLY A 334 1.72 3.63 -32.42
CA GLY A 334 0.81 3.35 -33.52
C GLY A 334 -0.04 2.08 -33.35
N LEU A 335 0.19 1.31 -32.29
CA LEU A 335 -0.70 0.23 -31.86
C LEU A 335 -1.75 0.78 -30.89
N ASP A 336 -2.91 0.12 -30.81
CA ASP A 336 -3.99 0.48 -29.87
C ASP A 336 -3.69 -0.08 -28.47
N CYS A 337 -2.61 0.39 -27.86
CA CYS A 337 -2.17 -0.01 -26.54
C CYS A 337 -2.15 1.18 -25.58
N LYS A 338 -2.85 1.06 -24.46
CA LYS A 338 -2.91 2.09 -23.41
C LYS A 338 -1.83 1.87 -22.35
N TYR A 339 -1.48 2.97 -21.64
CA TYR A 339 -0.53 2.93 -20.54
C TYR A 339 -1.19 3.32 -19.22
N LEU A 340 -0.88 2.59 -18.16
CA LEU A 340 -1.19 2.97 -16.78
C LEU A 340 0.09 2.96 -15.95
N LEU A 341 0.54 4.14 -15.52
CA LEU A 341 1.65 4.24 -14.59
C LEU A 341 1.10 4.52 -13.19
N LEU A 342 1.35 3.60 -12.27
CA LEU A 342 0.98 3.72 -10.86
C LEU A 342 2.20 4.14 -10.04
N SER A 343 2.02 5.11 -9.17
CA SER A 343 3.12 5.61 -8.34
C SER A 343 2.66 6.02 -6.94
N ALA A 344 3.60 6.06 -6.01
CA ALA A 344 3.47 6.88 -4.80
C ALA A 344 3.42 8.36 -5.19
N VAL A 345 3.20 9.23 -4.20
CA VAL A 345 3.08 10.67 -4.48
C VAL A 345 4.33 11.23 -5.17
N LEU A 346 4.13 11.80 -6.35
CA LEU A 346 5.16 12.45 -7.18
C LEU A 346 4.75 13.89 -7.50
N PRO A 347 5.69 14.84 -7.47
CA PRO A 347 5.39 16.24 -7.80
C PRO A 347 5.33 16.56 -9.30
N ASN A 348 5.97 15.74 -10.15
CA ASN A 348 6.10 15.97 -11.59
C ASN A 348 5.40 14.90 -12.45
N THR A 349 4.15 14.61 -12.12
CA THR A 349 3.30 13.66 -12.87
C THR A 349 3.07 14.08 -14.30
N ASP A 350 3.01 15.39 -14.56
CA ASP A 350 2.74 15.99 -15.88
C ASP A 350 3.88 15.71 -16.88
N ASP A 351 5.15 15.76 -16.41
CA ASP A 351 6.31 15.41 -17.21
C ASP A 351 6.27 13.93 -17.63
N LEU A 352 5.90 13.05 -16.68
CA LEU A 352 5.78 11.61 -16.95
C LEU A 352 4.60 11.32 -17.89
N ALA A 353 3.49 12.05 -17.77
CA ALA A 353 2.35 11.91 -18.66
C ALA A 353 2.72 12.34 -20.08
N LYS A 354 3.38 13.48 -20.23
CA LYS A 354 3.87 13.97 -21.52
C LYS A 354 4.84 12.97 -22.17
N TRP A 355 5.71 12.36 -21.37
CA TRP A 355 6.62 11.33 -21.86
C TRP A 355 5.88 10.08 -22.36
N LEU A 356 5.01 9.47 -21.52
CA LEU A 356 4.36 8.20 -21.85
C LEU A 356 3.20 8.34 -22.84
N THR A 357 2.40 9.42 -22.73
CA THR A 357 1.14 9.56 -23.46
C THR A 357 1.15 10.66 -24.51
N GLY A 358 2.20 11.49 -24.53
CA GLY A 358 2.33 12.65 -25.43
C GLY A 358 1.56 13.90 -24.96
N THR A 359 0.80 13.82 -23.86
CA THR A 359 0.02 14.93 -23.30
C THR A 359 0.25 15.05 -21.80
N ASP A 360 0.23 16.28 -21.27
CA ASP A 360 0.43 16.58 -19.85
C ASP A 360 -0.86 16.47 -19.01
N ASN A 361 -2.02 16.33 -19.66
CA ASN A 361 -3.32 16.30 -18.98
C ASN A 361 -3.74 14.91 -18.48
N ASN A 362 -3.02 13.86 -18.81
CA ASN A 362 -3.35 12.48 -18.48
C ASN A 362 -2.80 12.10 -17.10
N THR A 363 -3.11 12.90 -16.10
CA THR A 363 -2.62 12.70 -14.73
C THR A 363 -3.74 12.74 -13.72
N TYR A 364 -3.59 11.92 -12.67
CA TYR A 364 -4.42 11.99 -11.47
C TYR A 364 -3.53 11.98 -10.23
N HIS A 365 -3.68 12.99 -9.40
CA HIS A 365 -2.91 13.14 -8.17
C HIS A 365 -3.82 13.40 -6.96
N THR A 366 -3.57 12.71 -5.85
CA THR A 366 -4.22 12.99 -4.57
C THR A 366 -3.34 12.60 -3.39
N ASN A 367 -3.49 13.33 -2.29
CA ASN A 367 -2.86 13.02 -1.00
C ASN A 367 -3.81 12.30 -0.04
N TRP A 368 -5.02 11.92 -0.50
CA TRP A 368 -6.02 11.24 0.33
C TRP A 368 -5.51 9.87 0.80
N ARG A 369 -5.77 9.53 2.06
CA ARG A 369 -5.43 8.23 2.67
C ARG A 369 -6.60 7.68 3.46
N PRO A 370 -6.79 6.34 3.48
CA PRO A 370 -7.85 5.70 4.28
C PRO A 370 -7.60 5.79 5.80
N SER A 371 -6.34 5.85 6.23
CA SER A 371 -5.93 6.05 7.61
C SER A 371 -5.10 7.32 7.75
N LYS A 372 -5.32 8.10 8.82
CA LYS A 372 -4.53 9.31 9.10
C LYS A 372 -3.11 8.93 9.48
N GLN A 373 -2.12 9.70 9.03
CA GLN A 373 -0.74 9.58 9.49
C GLN A 373 -0.37 10.75 10.39
N ILE A 374 0.35 10.44 11.47
CA ILE A 374 0.92 11.42 12.37
C ILE A 374 2.43 11.24 12.44
N CYS A 375 3.15 12.34 12.26
CA CYS A 375 4.61 12.37 12.32
C CYS A 375 5.08 12.85 13.69
N GLY A 376 6.16 12.27 14.17
CA GLY A 376 6.74 12.65 15.46
C GLY A 376 8.24 12.45 15.53
N ILE A 377 8.84 13.10 16.53
CA ILE A 377 10.25 12.91 16.88
C ILE A 377 10.33 12.17 18.21
N LEU A 378 11.06 11.05 18.20
CA LEU A 378 11.47 10.33 19.39
C LEU A 378 12.77 10.96 19.91
N ASN A 379 12.70 11.71 20.99
CA ASN A 379 13.81 12.44 21.58
C ASN A 379 14.46 11.62 22.71
N TRP A 380 15.68 11.13 22.50
CA TRP A 380 16.48 10.46 23.53
C TRP A 380 17.52 11.41 24.12
N ASN A 381 17.47 11.64 25.44
CA ASN A 381 18.38 12.54 26.15
C ASN A 381 19.40 11.82 27.07
N GLY A 382 19.47 10.46 26.99
CA GLY A 382 20.33 9.65 27.85
C GLY A 382 19.66 9.16 29.14
N VAL A 383 18.49 9.71 29.51
CA VAL A 383 17.72 9.36 30.73
C VAL A 383 16.28 9.00 30.41
N SER A 384 15.65 9.71 29.51
CA SER A 384 14.26 9.48 29.11
C SER A 384 14.06 9.66 27.62
N VAL A 385 12.99 9.04 27.10
CA VAL A 385 12.47 9.27 25.76
C VAL A 385 11.27 10.18 25.87
N GLY A 386 11.33 11.31 25.14
CA GLY A 386 10.18 12.15 24.86
C GLY A 386 9.66 11.89 23.46
N LEU A 387 8.36 12.01 23.28
CA LEU A 387 7.70 12.01 21.98
C LEU A 387 7.12 13.39 21.72
N ASP A 388 7.53 14.02 20.63
CA ASP A 388 6.93 15.26 20.11
C ASP A 388 6.18 14.93 18.82
N TRP A 389 4.88 15.15 18.80
CA TRP A 389 4.03 14.94 17.63
C TRP A 389 3.84 16.25 16.88
N TYR A 390 3.84 16.20 15.57
CA TYR A 390 3.82 17.36 14.70
C TYR A 390 2.61 17.36 13.77
N LYS A 391 2.11 18.58 13.49
CA LYS A 391 1.21 18.87 12.38
C LYS A 391 1.92 19.90 11.49
N GLY A 392 2.48 19.42 10.37
CA GLY A 392 3.49 20.19 9.64
C GLY A 392 4.74 20.40 10.52
N ASN A 393 5.22 21.63 10.62
CA ASN A 393 6.37 21.99 11.44
C ASN A 393 6.04 22.39 12.89
N VAL A 394 4.75 22.37 13.27
CA VAL A 394 4.28 22.78 14.59
C VAL A 394 4.04 21.57 15.48
N ILE A 395 4.51 21.63 16.73
CA ILE A 395 4.22 20.60 17.74
C ILE A 395 2.73 20.66 18.10
N SER A 396 2.02 19.57 17.82
CA SER A 396 0.59 19.41 18.13
C SER A 396 0.36 18.85 19.53
N SER A 397 1.22 17.93 19.96
CA SER A 397 1.18 17.33 21.29
C SER A 397 2.56 16.76 21.65
N PHE A 398 2.81 16.56 22.94
CA PHE A 398 4.06 15.98 23.40
C PHE A 398 3.88 15.10 24.64
N ASN A 399 4.79 14.12 24.79
CA ASN A 399 4.94 13.34 26.01
C ASN A 399 6.42 13.33 26.39
N ARG A 400 6.80 13.95 27.50
CA ARG A 400 8.22 14.14 27.88
C ARG A 400 8.86 12.88 28.45
N ASN A 401 8.09 12.01 29.07
CA ASN A 401 8.55 10.81 29.78
C ASN A 401 7.86 9.55 29.29
N PHE A 402 7.79 9.38 27.97
CA PHE A 402 7.18 8.19 27.37
C PHE A 402 7.91 6.92 27.79
N VAL A 403 9.25 6.93 27.77
CA VAL A 403 10.09 5.90 28.37
C VAL A 403 11.04 6.57 29.38
N VAL A 404 11.07 6.05 30.59
CA VAL A 404 11.96 6.54 31.66
C VAL A 404 12.95 5.44 32.00
N ARG A 405 14.21 5.81 32.12
CA ARG A 405 15.29 4.92 32.54
C ARG A 405 15.07 4.44 33.99
N TYR A 406 15.17 3.13 34.20
CA TYR A 406 15.03 2.52 35.52
C TYR A 406 16.26 1.66 35.88
N GLU A 407 16.49 1.46 37.18
CA GLU A 407 17.59 0.63 37.67
C GLU A 407 17.17 -0.88 37.58
N LEU A 408 18.02 -1.68 36.93
CA LEU A 408 17.81 -3.13 36.86
C LEU A 408 18.14 -3.80 38.19
N PRO A 409 17.48 -4.93 38.54
CA PRO A 409 17.84 -5.71 39.68
C PRO A 409 19.31 -6.13 39.63
N ARG A 410 20.03 -5.93 40.72
CA ARG A 410 21.45 -6.31 40.83
C ARG A 410 21.58 -7.81 41.04
N LYS A 411 22.62 -8.37 40.46
CA LYS A 411 23.00 -9.74 40.78
C LYS A 411 23.59 -9.79 42.21
N PRO A 412 23.48 -10.96 42.91
CA PRO A 412 24.11 -11.10 44.22
C PRO A 412 25.60 -10.72 44.15
N ARG A 413 26.04 -9.86 45.09
CA ARG A 413 27.42 -9.34 45.20
C ARG A 413 27.84 -8.30 44.14
N GLU A 414 26.96 -7.83 43.28
CA GLU A 414 27.27 -6.81 42.29
C GLU A 414 27.14 -5.39 42.89
N ARG A 415 28.20 -4.58 42.79
CA ARG A 415 28.23 -3.20 43.31
C ARG A 415 27.80 -2.18 42.25
N THR A 416 27.93 -2.49 40.95
CA THR A 416 27.63 -1.60 39.85
C THR A 416 26.13 -1.50 39.62
N LYS A 417 25.62 -0.30 39.44
CA LYS A 417 24.23 -0.04 39.07
C LYS A 417 24.08 -0.18 37.56
N HIS A 418 23.15 -0.99 37.13
CA HIS A 418 22.76 -1.12 35.72
C HIS A 418 21.42 -0.49 35.50
N TYR A 419 21.30 0.21 34.39
CA TYR A 419 20.08 0.94 34.05
C TYR A 419 19.58 0.50 32.66
N TYR A 420 18.25 0.53 32.48
CA TYR A 420 17.60 0.27 31.19
C TYR A 420 16.55 1.35 30.93
N PRO A 421 16.46 1.87 29.67
CA PRO A 421 17.43 1.74 28.59
C PRO A 421 18.74 2.49 28.88
N LYS A 422 19.87 1.95 28.44
CA LYS A 422 21.20 2.56 28.64
C LYS A 422 21.69 3.37 27.44
N ASN A 423 21.15 3.07 26.25
CA ASN A 423 21.59 3.67 25.00
C ASN A 423 20.38 3.89 24.07
N ARG A 424 20.64 4.51 22.91
CA ARG A 424 19.63 4.84 21.90
C ARG A 424 18.93 3.60 21.33
N VAL A 425 19.64 2.49 21.11
CA VAL A 425 19.05 1.26 20.58
C VAL A 425 17.98 0.73 21.53
N GLU A 426 18.35 0.61 22.83
CA GLU A 426 17.41 0.16 23.88
C GLU A 426 16.25 1.14 24.08
N ALA A 427 16.48 2.45 23.93
CA ALA A 427 15.45 3.46 24.01
C ALA A 427 14.41 3.34 22.86
N ILE A 428 14.87 3.08 21.64
CA ILE A 428 14.00 2.83 20.46
C ILE A 428 13.23 1.53 20.66
N VAL A 429 13.90 0.45 21.08
CA VAL A 429 13.28 -0.85 21.33
C VAL A 429 12.19 -0.74 22.41
N GLU A 430 12.47 -0.06 23.53
CA GLU A 430 11.47 0.10 24.59
C GLU A 430 10.29 0.97 24.14
N THR A 431 10.55 1.95 23.29
CA THR A 431 9.48 2.73 22.65
C THR A 431 8.61 1.84 21.76
N ALA A 432 9.22 1.02 20.90
CA ALA A 432 8.49 0.09 20.05
C ALA A 432 7.65 -0.89 20.88
N ARG A 433 8.22 -1.42 21.98
CA ARG A 433 7.52 -2.32 22.89
C ARG A 433 6.30 -1.67 23.56
N LYS A 434 6.38 -0.41 23.96
CA LYS A 434 5.23 0.32 24.50
C LYS A 434 4.16 0.62 23.45
N LEU A 435 4.55 0.73 22.17
CA LEU A 435 3.62 0.94 21.07
C LEU A 435 3.02 -0.36 20.53
N GLU A 436 3.45 -1.53 21.01
CA GLU A 436 2.96 -2.86 20.63
C GLU A 436 1.43 -3.01 20.81
N SER A 437 0.86 -2.31 21.81
CA SER A 437 -0.59 -2.29 22.04
C SER A 437 -1.40 -1.65 20.90
N PHE A 438 -0.76 -0.86 20.05
CA PHE A 438 -1.38 -0.26 18.86
C PHE A 438 -1.22 -1.12 17.60
N GLY A 439 -0.41 -2.18 17.66
CA GLY A 439 -0.15 -3.10 16.56
C GLY A 439 1.33 -3.22 16.22
N SER A 440 1.63 -3.85 15.08
CA SER A 440 2.99 -4.11 14.62
C SER A 440 3.80 -2.83 14.44
N THR A 441 5.07 -2.87 14.82
CA THR A 441 6.01 -1.74 14.66
C THR A 441 7.14 -2.11 13.69
N LEU A 442 7.39 -1.29 12.68
CA LEU A 442 8.58 -1.36 11.82
C LEU A 442 9.69 -0.46 12.37
N ILE A 443 10.85 -1.02 12.67
CA ILE A 443 12.06 -0.28 12.98
C ILE A 443 12.97 -0.30 11.75
N TYR A 444 13.05 0.83 11.06
CA TYR A 444 14.01 1.01 9.97
C TYR A 444 15.42 1.25 10.52
N VAL A 445 16.38 0.51 9.99
CA VAL A 445 17.82 0.68 10.28
C VAL A 445 18.62 0.84 8.99
N PRO A 446 19.48 1.86 8.87
CA PRO A 446 20.20 2.13 7.62
C PRO A 446 21.35 1.14 7.35
N ILE A 447 21.77 0.34 8.33
CA ILE A 447 22.91 -0.57 8.26
C ILE A 447 22.43 -2.01 8.48
N LYS A 448 22.73 -2.91 7.54
CA LYS A 448 22.32 -4.32 7.58
C LYS A 448 22.68 -5.05 8.88
N LYS A 449 23.91 -4.90 9.36
CA LYS A 449 24.39 -5.51 10.62
C LYS A 449 23.60 -5.05 11.85
N SER A 450 23.01 -3.86 11.80
CA SER A 450 22.23 -3.32 12.90
C SER A 450 20.88 -4.06 13.08
N CYS A 451 20.35 -4.74 12.06
CA CYS A 451 19.11 -5.51 12.18
C CYS A 451 19.21 -6.52 13.33
N LEU A 452 20.29 -7.30 13.38
CA LEU A 452 20.51 -8.29 14.44
C LEU A 452 20.66 -7.63 15.83
N THR A 453 21.40 -6.50 15.89
CA THR A 453 21.58 -5.75 17.16
C THR A 453 20.23 -5.30 17.74
N TYR A 454 19.30 -4.80 16.92
CA TYR A 454 17.96 -4.41 17.35
C TYR A 454 17.10 -5.63 17.71
N ALA A 455 17.20 -6.74 16.97
CA ALA A 455 16.48 -7.97 17.26
C ALA A 455 16.91 -8.57 18.61
N GLU A 456 18.21 -8.63 18.88
CA GLU A 456 18.76 -9.04 20.17
C GLU A 456 18.31 -8.12 21.32
N ALA A 457 18.37 -6.82 21.12
CA ALA A 457 17.93 -5.85 22.12
C ALA A 457 16.43 -6.00 22.43
N TYR A 458 15.60 -6.22 21.39
CA TYR A 458 14.17 -6.44 21.57
C TYR A 458 13.89 -7.76 22.33
N ALA A 459 14.54 -8.87 21.92
CA ALA A 459 14.41 -10.16 22.59
C ALA A 459 14.82 -10.10 24.09
N LYS A 460 15.90 -9.36 24.40
CA LYS A 460 16.35 -9.14 25.79
C LYS A 460 15.37 -8.29 26.61
N SER A 461 14.59 -7.44 25.99
CA SER A 461 13.59 -6.60 26.67
C SER A 461 12.29 -7.35 26.99
N MET A 462 12.04 -8.51 26.36
CA MET A 462 10.84 -9.31 26.57
C MET A 462 10.91 -10.07 27.91
N LYS A 463 9.74 -10.41 28.44
CA LYS A 463 9.64 -11.29 29.61
C LYS A 463 10.04 -12.72 29.22
N VAL A 464 10.69 -13.43 30.14
CA VAL A 464 11.08 -14.82 29.94
C VAL A 464 9.83 -15.67 29.66
N GLY A 465 9.88 -16.53 28.65
CA GLY A 465 8.77 -17.42 28.28
C GLY A 465 7.69 -16.77 27.39
N GLN A 466 7.86 -15.52 26.95
CA GLN A 466 6.93 -14.86 26.06
C GLN A 466 7.12 -15.37 24.62
N THR A 467 6.17 -16.15 24.12
CA THR A 467 6.13 -16.67 22.74
C THR A 467 5.15 -15.88 21.87
N TYR A 468 5.25 -16.03 20.57
CA TYR A 468 4.32 -15.51 19.57
C TYR A 468 3.46 -16.66 19.04
N SER A 469 2.16 -16.46 18.99
CA SER A 469 1.22 -17.41 18.39
C SER A 469 1.02 -17.07 16.91
N PHE A 470 1.48 -17.94 16.03
CA PHE A 470 1.30 -17.79 14.59
C PHE A 470 -0.15 -18.08 14.21
N LYS A 471 -0.67 -17.34 13.25
CA LYS A 471 -2.00 -17.53 12.67
C LYS A 471 -1.97 -18.56 11.54
N ASN A 472 -0.92 -18.52 10.72
CA ASN A 472 -0.73 -19.42 9.59
C ASN A 472 0.34 -20.48 9.92
N GLU A 473 -0.11 -21.63 10.38
CA GLU A 473 0.78 -22.74 10.79
C GLU A 473 1.52 -23.35 9.59
N LEU A 474 0.93 -23.33 8.38
CA LEU A 474 1.58 -23.84 7.17
C LEU A 474 2.79 -22.98 6.80
N GLU A 475 2.61 -21.67 6.70
CA GLU A 475 3.70 -20.73 6.39
C GLU A 475 4.79 -20.76 7.46
N ARG A 476 4.42 -20.89 8.71
CA ARG A 476 5.36 -21.09 9.82
C ARG A 476 6.24 -22.32 9.62
N ARG A 477 5.64 -23.46 9.28
CA ARG A 477 6.37 -24.72 9.05
C ARG A 477 7.28 -24.65 7.83
N ILE A 478 6.81 -24.03 6.74
CA ILE A 478 7.63 -23.81 5.55
C ILE A 478 8.86 -22.96 5.92
N PHE A 479 8.66 -21.85 6.61
CA PHE A 479 9.75 -20.99 7.05
C PHE A 479 10.74 -21.72 7.99
N GLU A 480 10.23 -22.54 8.94
CA GLU A 480 11.06 -23.37 9.81
C GLU A 480 11.95 -24.34 9.03
N LEU A 481 11.37 -25.05 8.04
CA LEU A 481 12.10 -26.01 7.20
C LEU A 481 13.19 -25.31 6.39
N VAL A 482 12.85 -24.20 5.72
CA VAL A 482 13.82 -23.43 4.92
C VAL A 482 14.96 -22.89 5.80
N CYS A 483 14.68 -22.42 7.01
CA CYS A 483 15.71 -21.99 7.95
C CYS A 483 16.63 -23.15 8.39
N LYS A 484 16.09 -24.36 8.55
CA LYS A 484 16.88 -25.55 8.91
C LYS A 484 17.77 -26.04 7.77
N GLU A 485 17.23 -26.05 6.54
CA GLU A 485 17.97 -26.54 5.37
C GLU A 485 19.10 -25.59 4.94
N THR A 486 18.90 -24.29 5.06
CA THR A 486 19.89 -23.30 4.62
C THR A 486 21.04 -23.09 5.61
N TYR A 487 21.03 -23.72 6.78
CA TYR A 487 21.99 -23.52 7.89
C TYR A 487 22.29 -22.06 8.21
N SER A 488 21.45 -21.16 7.71
CA SER A 488 21.69 -19.73 7.79
C SER A 488 21.06 -19.16 9.04
N ILE A 489 21.91 -18.84 9.97
CA ILE A 489 21.60 -18.09 11.18
C ILE A 489 20.48 -18.79 11.98
N PRO A 490 20.80 -19.78 12.84
CA PRO A 490 19.82 -20.45 13.70
C PRO A 490 18.89 -19.49 14.46
N ALA A 491 19.37 -18.28 14.71
CA ALA A 491 18.65 -17.25 15.44
C ALA A 491 17.43 -16.64 14.72
N ILE A 492 17.32 -16.69 13.38
CA ILE A 492 16.22 -16.00 12.68
C ILE A 492 14.87 -16.63 13.01
N TYR A 493 14.80 -17.95 13.03
CA TYR A 493 13.58 -18.66 13.43
C TYR A 493 13.28 -18.47 14.93
N ASP A 494 14.30 -18.49 15.78
CA ASP A 494 14.14 -18.26 17.23
C ASP A 494 13.61 -16.84 17.54
N TYR A 495 14.01 -15.84 16.75
CA TYR A 495 13.42 -14.51 16.87
C TYR A 495 11.99 -14.48 16.36
N ALA A 496 11.70 -15.14 15.25
CA ALA A 496 10.35 -15.21 14.69
C ALA A 496 9.36 -15.85 15.67
N THR A 497 9.76 -16.92 16.42
CA THR A 497 8.92 -17.53 17.47
C THR A 497 8.61 -16.59 18.64
N LYS A 498 9.30 -15.46 18.73
CA LYS A 498 9.03 -14.37 19.70
C LYS A 498 8.25 -13.23 19.08
N GLY A 499 7.88 -13.31 17.78
CA GLY A 499 7.24 -12.24 17.04
C GLY A 499 8.19 -11.12 16.62
N ILE A 500 9.50 -11.41 16.55
CA ILE A 500 10.55 -10.47 16.13
C ILE A 500 11.03 -10.92 14.77
N PHE A 501 10.70 -10.16 13.73
CA PHE A 501 11.12 -10.44 12.38
C PHE A 501 12.21 -9.45 11.96
N TYR A 502 13.30 -9.89 11.34
CA TYR A 502 14.28 -8.98 10.78
C TYR A 502 14.59 -9.31 9.33
N HIS A 503 14.71 -8.28 8.51
CA HIS A 503 14.85 -8.39 7.07
C HIS A 503 15.98 -7.51 6.56
N ASN A 504 16.87 -8.10 5.78
CA ASN A 504 17.91 -7.38 5.05
C ASN A 504 18.38 -8.19 3.82
N ALA A 505 19.19 -7.59 2.96
CA ALA A 505 19.64 -8.21 1.72
C ALA A 505 20.68 -9.33 1.93
N ASP A 506 21.23 -9.51 3.14
CA ASP A 506 22.21 -10.56 3.43
C ASP A 506 21.54 -11.91 3.77
N LEU A 507 20.21 -11.93 3.90
CA LEU A 507 19.45 -13.18 4.06
C LEU A 507 19.47 -13.96 2.74
N PHE A 508 19.63 -15.29 2.84
CA PHE A 508 19.47 -16.17 1.69
C PHE A 508 18.12 -15.97 1.03
N THR A 509 18.05 -16.08 -0.30
CA THR A 509 16.85 -15.76 -1.07
C THR A 509 15.63 -16.53 -0.59
N ASP A 510 15.76 -17.84 -0.33
CA ASP A 510 14.63 -18.67 0.08
C ASP A 510 14.14 -18.33 1.49
N VAL A 511 15.07 -18.05 2.42
CA VAL A 511 14.74 -17.56 3.76
C VAL A 511 14.02 -16.22 3.69
N ARG A 512 14.48 -15.32 2.82
CA ARG A 512 13.89 -14.00 2.65
C ARG A 512 12.49 -14.09 2.07
N LEU A 513 12.28 -14.88 1.00
CA LEU A 513 10.97 -15.05 0.36
C LEU A 513 9.95 -15.70 1.31
N THR A 514 10.34 -16.74 2.04
CA THR A 514 9.45 -17.39 3.01
C THR A 514 9.15 -16.49 4.21
N LEU A 515 10.13 -15.69 4.66
CA LEU A 515 9.91 -14.67 5.69
C LEU A 515 8.95 -13.57 5.23
N GLU A 516 9.08 -13.11 3.98
CA GLU A 516 8.20 -12.10 3.39
C GLU A 516 6.75 -12.61 3.31
N LYS A 517 6.53 -13.85 2.90
CA LYS A 517 5.20 -14.51 2.92
C LYS A 517 4.65 -14.58 4.34
N LEU A 518 5.46 -15.03 5.29
CA LEU A 518 5.05 -15.12 6.68
C LEU A 518 4.69 -13.74 7.26
N MET A 519 5.43 -12.69 6.91
CA MET A 519 5.14 -11.32 7.35
C MET A 519 3.80 -10.79 6.81
N GLN A 520 3.37 -11.22 5.62
CA GLN A 520 2.08 -10.81 5.05
C GLN A 520 0.89 -11.46 5.76
N SER A 521 1.03 -12.72 6.15
CA SER A 521 -0.04 -13.47 6.83
C SER A 521 -0.11 -13.20 8.34
N GLU A 522 0.97 -12.69 8.94
CA GLU A 522 1.12 -12.50 10.38
C GLU A 522 1.12 -11.01 10.78
N HIS A 523 0.92 -10.77 12.07
CA HIS A 523 1.05 -9.45 12.67
C HIS A 523 2.15 -9.47 13.74
N PRO A 524 3.43 -9.50 13.33
CA PRO A 524 4.53 -9.61 14.26
C PRO A 524 4.57 -8.40 15.22
N ARG A 525 5.15 -8.57 16.40
CA ARG A 525 5.33 -7.49 17.38
C ARG A 525 6.19 -6.38 16.79
N VAL A 526 7.32 -6.79 16.21
CA VAL A 526 8.27 -5.88 15.58
C VAL A 526 8.87 -6.48 14.31
N ILE A 527 9.02 -5.62 13.32
CA ILE A 527 9.79 -5.88 12.10
C ILE A 527 10.99 -4.94 12.11
N ILE A 528 12.18 -5.48 11.94
CA ILE A 528 13.42 -4.70 11.88
C ILE A 528 14.01 -4.86 10.49
N ALA A 529 14.14 -3.76 9.74
CA ALA A 529 14.51 -3.86 8.34
C ALA A 529 15.36 -2.70 7.84
N THR A 530 16.11 -3.00 6.77
CA THR A 530 16.80 -2.00 5.95
C THR A 530 15.88 -1.51 4.83
N SER A 531 16.37 -0.63 3.95
CA SER A 531 15.62 -0.11 2.80
C SER A 531 15.12 -1.21 1.84
N THR A 532 15.67 -2.41 1.89
CA THR A 532 15.21 -3.54 1.05
C THR A 532 13.76 -3.94 1.30
N LEU A 533 13.26 -3.78 2.52
CA LEU A 533 11.86 -4.04 2.82
C LEU A 533 10.93 -2.94 2.27
N SER A 534 11.43 -1.71 2.10
CA SER A 534 10.64 -0.62 1.52
C SER A 534 10.33 -0.83 0.03
N GLN A 535 11.06 -1.72 -0.63
CA GLN A 535 11.10 -1.88 -2.08
C GLN A 535 10.53 -3.24 -2.54
N GLY A 536 9.59 -3.88 -1.91
CA GLY A 536 9.14 -5.15 -2.47
C GLY A 536 8.10 -5.94 -1.69
N VAL A 537 7.77 -5.54 -0.49
CA VAL A 537 6.78 -6.26 0.32
C VAL A 537 5.68 -5.29 0.73
N ASN A 538 4.43 -5.62 0.44
CA ASN A 538 3.29 -4.82 0.88
C ASN A 538 2.98 -5.11 2.36
N LEU A 539 3.80 -4.54 3.24
CA LEU A 539 3.64 -4.64 4.68
C LEU A 539 3.09 -3.33 5.24
N GLY A 540 1.85 -3.38 5.68
CA GLY A 540 1.30 -2.32 6.52
C GLY A 540 1.60 -2.58 7.99
N VAL A 541 2.04 -1.57 8.71
CA VAL A 541 2.30 -1.59 10.15
C VAL A 541 1.62 -0.40 10.83
N SER A 542 1.32 -0.53 12.12
CA SER A 542 0.69 0.58 12.86
C SER A 542 1.69 1.72 13.13
N THR A 543 2.97 1.38 13.34
CA THR A 543 4.02 2.35 13.66
C THR A 543 5.27 2.10 12.84
N VAL A 544 5.86 3.16 12.30
CA VAL A 544 7.20 3.15 11.70
C VAL A 544 8.14 4.00 12.54
N ILE A 545 9.25 3.43 12.99
CA ILE A 545 10.31 4.13 13.70
C ILE A 545 11.57 4.13 12.84
N LEU A 546 11.97 5.28 12.35
CA LEU A 546 13.26 5.43 11.66
C LEU A 546 14.35 5.61 12.73
N SER A 547 15.18 4.59 12.91
CA SER A 547 16.28 4.67 13.87
C SER A 547 17.31 5.74 13.49
N SER A 548 17.43 6.06 12.22
CA SER A 548 18.22 7.16 11.70
C SER A 548 17.70 7.56 10.31
N VAL A 549 17.70 8.83 10.04
CA VAL A 549 17.47 9.40 8.69
C VAL A 549 18.79 9.74 7.97
N LEU A 550 19.92 9.28 8.50
CA LEU A 550 21.24 9.45 7.91
C LEU A 550 21.74 8.12 7.32
N LYS A 551 22.07 8.11 6.03
CA LYS A 551 22.77 7.04 5.32
C LYS A 551 24.07 7.61 4.77
N ALA A 552 25.22 7.00 5.09
CA ALA A 552 26.54 7.50 4.68
C ALA A 552 26.76 9.02 4.98
N ARG A 553 26.32 9.51 6.14
CA ARG A 553 26.37 10.91 6.61
C ARG A 553 25.49 11.91 5.83
N LYS A 554 24.72 11.47 4.84
CA LYS A 554 23.73 12.29 4.12
C LYS A 554 22.33 11.95 4.62
N LEU A 555 21.41 12.90 4.56
CA LEU A 555 19.98 12.62 4.79
C LEU A 555 19.48 11.69 3.68
N ILE A 556 18.60 10.75 4.04
CA ILE A 556 17.89 9.94 3.04
C ILE A 556 16.98 10.86 2.22
N SER A 557 16.71 10.49 0.97
CA SER A 557 15.84 11.27 0.10
C SER A 557 14.41 11.35 0.69
N ASN A 558 13.67 12.40 0.37
CA ASN A 558 12.25 12.52 0.74
C ASN A 558 11.44 11.34 0.19
N ARG A 559 11.74 10.88 -1.00
CA ARG A 559 11.15 9.69 -1.62
C ARG A 559 11.34 8.44 -0.75
N ASP A 560 12.59 8.14 -0.34
CA ASP A 560 12.87 6.98 0.50
C ASP A 560 12.21 7.10 1.87
N PHE A 561 12.19 8.30 2.45
CA PHE A 561 11.50 8.56 3.70
C PHE A 561 10.00 8.25 3.59
N TRP A 562 9.30 8.78 2.58
CA TRP A 562 7.87 8.59 2.44
C TRP A 562 7.49 7.19 1.96
N ASN A 563 8.38 6.47 1.27
CA ASN A 563 8.19 5.05 0.96
C ASN A 563 8.21 4.19 2.23
N LEU A 564 9.07 4.51 3.19
CA LEU A 564 9.09 3.86 4.50
C LEU A 564 7.91 4.31 5.36
N ALA A 565 7.70 5.61 5.49
CA ALA A 565 6.65 6.22 6.28
C ALA A 565 5.25 5.86 5.77
N GLY A 566 5.10 5.70 4.46
CA GLY A 566 3.85 5.30 3.81
C GLY A 566 3.30 3.95 4.26
N ARG A 567 4.13 3.11 4.88
CA ARG A 567 3.72 1.82 5.44
C ARG A 567 3.04 1.94 6.79
N ALA A 568 3.08 3.10 7.43
CA ALA A 568 2.39 3.36 8.69
C ALA A 568 0.90 3.61 8.45
N GLY A 569 0.06 2.85 9.17
CA GLY A 569 -1.40 2.96 9.11
C GLY A 569 -2.02 2.06 8.07
N ARG A 570 -2.55 0.93 8.51
CA ARG A 570 -3.26 -0.05 7.66
C ARG A 570 -4.72 0.34 7.54
N ALA A 571 -5.25 0.33 6.32
CA ALA A 571 -6.68 0.47 6.09
C ALA A 571 -7.45 -0.63 6.84
N PHE A 572 -8.58 -0.28 7.46
CA PHE A 572 -9.45 -1.17 8.24
C PHE A 572 -8.83 -1.85 9.47
N VAL A 573 -7.60 -1.50 9.84
CA VAL A 573 -6.90 -2.05 11.01
C VAL A 573 -6.48 -0.95 11.97
N ASP A 574 -5.90 0.13 11.46
CA ASP A 574 -5.33 1.21 12.28
C ASP A 574 -6.13 2.49 12.11
N GLU A 575 -6.45 3.14 13.21
CA GLU A 575 -7.08 4.47 13.20
C GLU A 575 -6.10 5.53 12.69
N GLU A 576 -4.85 5.43 13.14
CA GLU A 576 -3.76 6.32 12.78
C GLU A 576 -2.46 5.56 12.58
N GLY A 577 -1.74 5.88 11.52
CA GLY A 577 -0.36 5.45 11.31
C GLY A 577 0.60 6.39 12.03
N LYS A 578 1.50 5.83 12.85
CA LYS A 578 2.48 6.60 13.62
C LYS A 578 3.85 6.52 12.94
N ILE A 579 4.43 7.69 12.66
CA ILE A 579 5.75 7.81 12.02
C ILE A 579 6.66 8.54 13.01
N LEU A 580 7.71 7.87 13.47
CA LEU A 580 8.65 8.41 14.46
C LEU A 580 10.07 8.45 13.88
N ILE A 581 10.72 9.59 13.97
CA ILE A 581 12.14 9.74 13.67
C ILE A 581 12.89 9.79 15.00
N ALA A 582 13.82 8.86 15.21
CA ALA A 582 14.62 8.82 16.41
C ALA A 582 15.71 9.90 16.36
N PHE A 583 15.70 10.78 17.35
CA PHE A 583 16.67 11.83 17.54
C PHE A 583 17.38 11.67 18.87
N GLU A 584 18.71 11.76 18.86
CA GLU A 584 19.53 11.72 20.07
C GLU A 584 20.15 13.07 20.32
N TYR A 585 19.93 13.58 21.53
CA TYR A 585 20.58 14.77 22.01
C TYR A 585 22.07 14.48 22.28
N ASP A 586 22.95 15.16 21.57
CA ASP A 586 24.37 15.09 21.81
C ASP A 586 24.70 15.91 23.06
N GLN A 587 25.07 15.23 24.14
CA GLN A 587 25.38 15.88 25.43
C GLN A 587 26.62 16.80 25.37
N LYS A 588 27.47 16.63 24.37
CA LYS A 588 28.66 17.48 24.13
C LYS A 588 28.28 18.80 23.42
N LYS A 589 27.11 18.86 22.81
CA LYS A 589 26.62 20.03 22.07
C LYS A 589 25.70 20.88 22.93
N LYS A 590 25.72 22.22 22.70
CA LYS A 590 24.79 23.16 23.31
C LYS A 590 23.35 22.86 22.87
N LYS A 591 22.36 23.20 23.70
CA LYS A 591 20.94 22.97 23.41
C LYS A 591 20.53 23.51 22.05
N TRP A 592 20.91 24.74 21.70
CA TRP A 592 20.57 25.35 20.41
C TRP A 592 21.13 24.59 19.18
N GLN A 593 22.29 23.94 19.32
CA GLN A 593 22.87 23.13 18.26
C GLN A 593 22.07 21.84 18.03
N ASN A 594 21.60 21.21 19.10
CA ASN A 594 20.72 20.06 18.99
C ASN A 594 19.36 20.46 18.40
N GLU A 595 18.76 21.58 18.84
CA GLU A 595 17.52 22.08 18.26
C GLU A 595 17.68 22.44 16.77
N ARG A 596 18.79 23.04 16.36
CA ARG A 596 19.08 23.30 14.94
C ARG A 596 19.12 22.00 14.11
N ARG A 597 19.78 20.96 14.62
CA ARG A 597 19.82 19.64 13.94
C ARG A 597 18.43 19.01 13.84
N LYS A 598 17.63 19.12 14.90
CA LYS A 598 16.26 18.63 14.91
C LYS A 598 15.39 19.40 13.92
N ASN A 599 15.50 20.72 13.88
CA ASN A 599 14.74 21.57 12.95
C ASN A 599 15.07 21.29 11.49
N ILE A 600 16.31 20.93 11.16
CA ILE A 600 16.66 20.50 9.80
C ILE A 600 15.85 19.26 9.41
N ILE A 601 15.73 18.26 10.28
CA ILE A 601 14.96 17.03 10.03
C ILE A 601 13.45 17.35 9.87
N ILE A 602 12.92 18.23 10.73
CA ILE A 602 11.50 18.64 10.69
C ILE A 602 11.21 19.36 9.38
N LYS A 603 12.07 20.30 8.99
CA LYS A 603 11.93 21.07 7.77
C LYS A 603 12.00 20.17 6.53
N GLU A 604 12.91 19.21 6.54
CA GLU A 604 13.11 18.28 5.41
C GLU A 604 11.91 17.36 5.19
N TYR A 605 11.39 16.72 6.25
CA TYR A 605 10.42 15.64 6.11
C TYR A 605 8.99 15.98 6.50
N PHE A 606 8.76 17.01 7.33
CA PHE A 606 7.42 17.33 7.84
C PHE A 606 6.80 18.55 7.15
N GLU A 607 7.61 19.38 6.49
CA GLU A 607 7.11 20.43 5.60
C GLU A 607 6.87 19.81 4.22
N ASN A 608 5.58 19.67 3.83
CA ASN A 608 5.12 18.99 2.62
C ASN A 608 5.59 19.60 1.26
N SER A 609 6.49 20.55 1.27
CA SER A 609 6.90 21.30 0.08
C SER A 609 8.05 20.66 -0.73
N ASN A 610 8.71 19.62 -0.19
CA ASN A 610 9.97 19.12 -0.75
C ASN A 610 9.85 17.64 -1.17
N LEU A 611 8.87 17.31 -2.02
CA LEU A 611 8.87 15.99 -2.65
C LEU A 611 9.92 15.97 -3.78
N ASP A 612 10.75 14.93 -3.79
CA ASP A 612 11.74 14.74 -4.85
C ASP A 612 11.04 14.41 -6.18
N SER A 613 11.30 15.21 -7.21
CA SER A 613 10.87 14.92 -8.57
C SER A 613 11.57 13.68 -9.09
N VAL A 614 10.88 12.89 -9.89
CA VAL A 614 11.52 11.87 -10.72
C VAL A 614 12.25 12.58 -11.84
N THR A 615 13.55 12.36 -11.94
CA THR A 615 14.38 12.89 -13.01
C THR A 615 14.92 11.74 -13.82
N SER A 616 15.13 11.96 -15.12
CA SER A 616 15.71 10.94 -15.98
C SER A 616 17.11 10.54 -15.48
N GLY A 617 17.34 9.23 -15.41
CA GLY A 617 18.62 8.66 -15.07
C GLY A 617 19.67 8.92 -16.15
N LEU A 618 19.28 9.20 -17.39
CA LEU A 618 20.20 9.57 -18.48
C LEU A 618 20.96 10.86 -18.17
N LEU A 619 20.38 11.77 -17.38
CA LEU A 619 21.09 12.96 -16.90
C LEU A 619 22.34 12.62 -16.06
N GLU A 620 22.33 11.49 -15.37
CA GLU A 620 23.47 11.02 -14.61
C GLU A 620 24.61 10.58 -15.54
N ILE A 621 24.29 9.89 -16.64
CA ILE A 621 25.28 9.50 -17.67
C ILE A 621 25.95 10.75 -18.25
N ILE A 622 25.16 11.74 -18.63
CA ILE A 622 25.67 13.03 -19.15
C ILE A 622 26.58 13.70 -18.11
N SER A 623 26.16 13.72 -16.84
CA SER A 623 26.97 14.28 -15.74
C SER A 623 28.30 13.55 -15.55
N ILE A 624 28.28 12.21 -15.67
CA ILE A 624 29.50 11.39 -15.55
C ILE A 624 30.45 11.66 -16.72
N ILE A 625 29.92 11.73 -17.96
CA ILE A 625 30.73 12.06 -19.15
C ILE A 625 31.38 13.46 -18.99
N HIS A 626 30.63 14.45 -18.48
CA HIS A 626 31.18 15.77 -18.20
C HIS A 626 32.31 15.71 -17.13
N ASN A 627 32.09 14.96 -16.06
CA ASN A 627 33.15 14.79 -15.02
C ASN A 627 34.38 14.13 -15.58
N ILE A 628 34.24 13.10 -16.45
CA ILE A 628 35.37 12.47 -17.14
C ILE A 628 36.08 13.49 -18.03
N ALA A 629 35.33 14.35 -18.75
CA ALA A 629 35.90 15.40 -19.57
C ALA A 629 36.73 16.37 -18.73
N ASP A 630 36.21 16.84 -17.62
CA ASP A 630 36.87 17.78 -16.71
C ASP A 630 38.13 17.16 -16.07
N GLU A 631 38.06 15.92 -15.61
CA GLU A 631 39.19 15.24 -14.97
C GLU A 631 40.31 14.87 -15.95
N THR A 632 39.98 14.55 -17.19
CA THR A 632 40.96 14.18 -18.23
C THR A 632 41.45 15.35 -19.05
N GLY A 633 40.84 16.54 -18.92
CA GLY A 633 41.13 17.71 -19.75
C GLY A 633 40.71 17.54 -21.22
N THR A 634 39.81 16.59 -21.50
CA THR A 634 39.23 16.32 -22.82
C THR A 634 37.90 17.07 -22.96
N THR A 635 37.50 17.39 -24.17
CA THR A 635 36.16 18.00 -24.39
C THR A 635 35.08 16.95 -24.32
N PHE A 636 33.84 17.35 -23.91
CA PHE A 636 32.68 16.49 -23.87
C PHE A 636 32.41 15.85 -25.25
N ASP A 637 32.53 16.65 -26.35
CA ASP A 637 32.31 16.17 -27.70
C ASP A 637 33.34 15.11 -28.13
N ASN A 638 34.60 15.25 -27.76
CA ASN A 638 35.59 14.23 -28.04
C ASN A 638 35.33 12.91 -27.29
N LEU A 639 34.79 12.97 -26.06
CA LEU A 639 34.34 11.76 -25.34
C LEU A 639 33.16 11.10 -26.00
N LEU A 640 32.21 11.87 -26.50
CA LEU A 640 31.09 11.33 -27.27
C LEU A 640 31.58 10.66 -28.57
N GLU A 641 32.57 11.23 -29.28
CA GLU A 641 33.17 10.61 -30.45
C GLU A 641 33.85 9.28 -30.09
N LEU A 642 34.58 9.23 -28.96
CA LEU A 642 35.18 7.98 -28.49
C LEU A 642 34.14 6.91 -28.21
N ILE A 643 33.02 7.30 -27.59
CA ILE A 643 31.90 6.39 -27.32
C ILE A 643 31.27 5.90 -28.63
N ALA A 644 30.99 6.83 -29.58
CA ALA A 644 30.43 6.50 -30.88
C ALA A 644 31.33 5.57 -31.71
N ASP A 645 32.64 5.74 -31.59
CA ASP A 645 33.65 4.89 -32.25
C ASP A 645 33.95 3.58 -31.51
N ASN A 646 33.25 3.31 -30.40
CA ASN A 646 33.48 2.14 -29.55
C ASN A 646 34.92 2.02 -29.02
N LYS A 647 35.57 3.17 -28.80
CA LYS A 647 36.91 3.26 -28.25
C LYS A 647 36.88 3.30 -26.72
N PRO A 648 37.88 2.71 -26.03
CA PRO A 648 37.90 2.72 -24.58
C PRO A 648 37.97 4.17 -24.05
N LEU A 649 37.11 4.46 -23.08
CA LEU A 649 37.11 5.72 -22.33
C LEU A 649 38.42 5.82 -21.48
N PRO A 650 38.91 7.03 -21.20
CA PRO A 650 40.03 7.21 -20.27
C PRO A 650 39.69 6.59 -18.90
N THR A 651 40.56 5.74 -18.38
CA THR A 651 40.38 5.01 -17.13
C THR A 651 40.40 5.96 -15.93
N ILE A 652 39.22 6.11 -15.29
CA ILE A 652 39.04 6.73 -13.98
C ILE A 652 38.29 5.73 -13.10
N ASP A 653 38.44 5.80 -11.79
CA ASP A 653 37.69 4.99 -10.83
C ASP A 653 36.16 5.21 -11.08
N ASN A 654 35.41 4.16 -11.47
CA ASN A 654 33.98 4.07 -11.81
C ASN A 654 33.60 4.03 -13.31
N THR A 655 34.54 3.85 -14.24
CA THR A 655 34.21 3.70 -15.68
C THR A 655 33.40 2.43 -15.99
N SER A 656 33.50 1.37 -15.18
CA SER A 656 32.77 0.10 -15.39
C SER A 656 31.23 0.24 -15.37
N ASP A 657 30.71 1.13 -14.54
CA ASP A 657 29.27 1.35 -14.43
C ASP A 657 28.73 2.14 -15.64
N VAL A 658 29.52 3.08 -16.15
CA VAL A 658 29.23 3.85 -17.35
C VAL A 658 29.27 2.97 -18.60
N GLU A 659 30.32 2.16 -18.74
CA GLU A 659 30.45 1.21 -19.87
C GLU A 659 29.27 0.22 -19.91
N SER A 660 28.82 -0.27 -18.75
CA SER A 660 27.66 -1.13 -18.66
C SER A 660 26.36 -0.44 -19.09
N LEU A 661 26.14 0.82 -18.66
CA LEU A 661 24.96 1.60 -19.04
C LEU A 661 24.99 2.00 -20.51
N MET A 662 26.17 2.35 -21.04
CA MET A 662 26.34 2.65 -22.47
C MET A 662 26.08 1.42 -23.34
N SER A 663 26.58 0.23 -22.93
CA SER A 663 26.27 -1.02 -23.63
C SER A 663 24.77 -1.34 -23.62
N GLU A 664 24.06 -1.07 -22.52
CA GLU A 664 22.63 -1.26 -22.44
C GLU A 664 21.87 -0.27 -23.34
N LEU A 665 22.32 0.97 -23.42
CA LEU A 665 21.79 1.98 -24.32
C LEU A 665 22.00 1.60 -25.80
N ASP A 666 23.19 1.13 -26.16
CA ASP A 666 23.52 0.65 -27.51
C ASP A 666 22.65 -0.54 -27.91
N ASP A 667 22.48 -1.52 -27.01
CA ASP A 667 21.60 -2.67 -27.23
C ASP A 667 20.15 -2.23 -27.51
N CYS A 668 19.64 -1.26 -26.77
CA CYS A 668 18.28 -0.72 -26.98
C CYS A 668 18.17 0.06 -28.28
N LEU A 669 19.15 0.89 -28.62
CA LEU A 669 19.17 1.66 -29.88
C LEU A 669 19.26 0.73 -31.09
N LEU A 670 20.05 -0.33 -31.03
CA LEU A 670 20.15 -1.35 -32.08
C LEU A 670 18.83 -2.12 -32.26
N SER A 671 18.16 -2.45 -31.16
CA SER A 671 16.84 -3.09 -31.18
C SER A 671 15.79 -2.18 -31.81
N MET A 672 15.77 -0.89 -31.45
CA MET A 672 14.87 0.10 -32.05
C MET A 672 15.14 0.22 -33.57
N HIS A 673 16.38 0.30 -33.98
CA HIS A 673 16.74 0.42 -35.40
C HIS A 673 16.32 -0.79 -36.22
N GLY A 674 16.53 -2.00 -35.69
CA GLY A 674 16.13 -3.25 -36.33
C GLY A 674 14.61 -3.32 -36.57
N ASN A 675 13.82 -2.73 -35.70
CA ASN A 675 12.35 -2.72 -35.79
C ASN A 675 11.78 -1.61 -36.68
N TYR A 676 12.55 -0.55 -36.99
CA TYR A 676 12.09 0.61 -37.78
C TYR A 676 12.69 0.69 -39.19
N SER A 677 13.48 -0.28 -39.64
CA SER A 677 14.24 -0.19 -40.88
C SER A 677 13.49 -0.58 -42.15
N GLU A 678 12.27 -0.08 -42.41
CA GLU A 678 11.77 0.02 -43.79
C GLU A 678 12.17 1.34 -44.49
N ASP A 679 12.56 2.37 -43.75
CA ASP A 679 13.09 3.62 -44.32
C ASP A 679 14.56 3.80 -43.96
N LYS A 680 15.40 3.90 -45.01
CA LYS A 680 16.83 4.15 -44.95
C LYS A 680 17.17 5.40 -44.14
N MET A 681 17.21 5.34 -42.85
CA MET A 681 17.98 6.25 -42.05
C MET A 681 19.43 5.75 -42.03
N SER A 682 20.27 6.40 -42.79
CA SER A 682 21.72 6.25 -42.64
C SER A 682 22.08 6.61 -41.19
N LEU A 683 22.66 5.66 -40.45
CA LEU A 683 23.38 5.93 -39.21
C LEU A 683 24.55 6.87 -39.54
N ASN A 684 24.34 8.16 -39.54
CA ASN A 684 25.36 9.16 -39.29
C ASN A 684 25.25 9.53 -37.81
N TRP A 685 26.00 8.84 -37.00
CA TRP A 685 26.35 9.23 -35.64
C TRP A 685 27.37 10.34 -35.67
#